data_522aa7ed11b83328e1d2953c39b3832c
#
_entry.id   522aa7ed11b83328e1d2953c39b3832c
#
_cell.length_a   1.000
_cell.length_b   1.000
_cell.length_c   1.000
_cell.angle_alpha   90.00
_cell.angle_beta   90.00
_cell.angle_gamma   90.00
#
_symmetry.space_group_name_H-M   'P 1'
#
loop_
_entity.id
_entity.type
_entity.pdbx_description
1 polymer ?
#
loop_
_entity_poly.entity_id
_entity_poly.type
_entity_poly.pdbx_seq_one_letter_code
_entity_poly.pdbx_strand_id
1 'polypeptide(L)'
;PTSQIVGTQATLNVLTGDEIGHVDCSPAPDQDEPLLALGAIHYHGQPVFLVIADSHLNARKAARLGRITYDEAPPILSIEEALAANSRFEEGPRIWSRGDVASALARAPRVIQGRLEMGGQEHFYLEGQAALAQPGEAGDMHVTSSTQHPTEIQHKVAHALHVPMHAVRVETRRMGGGFGGKESQGNALAIACALAARLTGRACKMRYDRDDDMVITGKRHDFRIDYKVGVDEAGRVLAIDFTHYTRAGWSADLTLPVADRAMLHADNAYWLPNVRIESHRLRTNMCSATAYRGFGGPQGMLGVERVMDHIAHALGLDPLAVRKANFYRKSTPPKTGAGTAKRFGGAHSPAAPANEGPQTTPYGQPVEDFILHELVARLEASSDYAARRKAVDAWNAANPVLKKGLALTPVKFGISFTLTHLNQAGALVHVYQDGSIHLNHGGTEMGQGLNQKVAQVAASVFGVGLEAVRITPTDTAKVPNTSATAASSGSDLNGMAVKAACETIRDRIALHLAEKHQTVPASVTFANGRVRVGGRDLSFAEAATAAYQGRVSLSSTGFYATPKLAWDRLKGHGRPFFYFAYGAAVAEVVIDTLTGENRILRTDILHDAGNSLNPALDIGQVEGGFVQGAGWLTTEELVWDAKGRLRTHAPSTYKIPACGDRPRVFNGALWTGENPEDTIHKSKAVGEPPFMHGISVLMALSDAVAACGDGSLYPDLQAPATAERILMAVRRQRGQA
;
A
#
# COMPACT_ATOMS: atom_id res chain seq x y z
N PRO A 1 -11.32 -35.80 -24.23
CA PRO A 1 -12.61 -36.38 -23.91
C PRO A 1 -13.41 -35.27 -23.24
N THR A 2 -14.50 -34.85 -23.91
CA THR A 2 -15.46 -33.91 -23.37
C THR A 2 -16.02 -34.46 -22.09
N SER A 3 -15.65 -33.87 -20.95
CA SER A 3 -16.16 -34.21 -19.64
C SER A 3 -17.59 -33.69 -19.52
N GLN A 4 -18.55 -34.40 -20.09
CA GLN A 4 -19.97 -34.16 -19.82
C GLN A 4 -20.28 -34.70 -18.45
N ILE A 5 -20.57 -33.85 -17.46
CA ILE A 5 -21.29 -34.27 -16.25
C ILE A 5 -22.72 -34.57 -16.67
N VAL A 6 -22.96 -35.84 -17.01
CA VAL A 6 -24.29 -36.34 -17.35
C VAL A 6 -25.09 -36.41 -16.08
N GLY A 7 -26.11 -35.58 -15.89
CA GLY A 7 -27.06 -35.80 -14.82
C GLY A 7 -27.93 -34.65 -14.33
N THR A 8 -27.71 -33.41 -14.73
CA THR A 8 -28.69 -32.36 -14.46
C THR A 8 -28.84 -31.45 -15.67
N GLN A 9 -30.10 -31.21 -16.08
CA GLN A 9 -30.45 -30.24 -17.16
C GLN A 9 -30.02 -28.79 -16.82
N ALA A 10 -29.40 -28.57 -15.68
CA ALA A 10 -29.01 -27.27 -15.13
C ALA A 10 -27.52 -26.91 -15.37
N THR A 11 -26.67 -27.87 -15.76
CA THR A 11 -25.26 -27.59 -16.05
C THR A 11 -25.11 -27.31 -17.53
N LEU A 12 -24.57 -26.14 -17.87
CA LEU A 12 -24.35 -25.69 -19.25
C LEU A 12 -23.02 -26.21 -19.81
N ASN A 13 -21.93 -26.16 -19.02
CA ASN A 13 -20.63 -26.65 -19.42
C ASN A 13 -19.67 -26.86 -18.24
N VAL A 14 -18.60 -27.61 -18.50
CA VAL A 14 -17.44 -27.74 -17.62
C VAL A 14 -16.19 -27.52 -18.47
N LEU A 15 -15.30 -26.64 -18.03
CA LEU A 15 -14.02 -26.35 -18.70
C LEU A 15 -12.88 -26.83 -17.82
N THR A 16 -11.89 -27.46 -18.43
CA THR A 16 -10.63 -27.89 -17.80
C THR A 16 -9.45 -27.15 -18.41
N GLY A 17 -8.29 -27.19 -17.75
CA GLY A 17 -7.06 -26.60 -18.29
C GLY A 17 -6.70 -27.16 -19.68
N ASP A 18 -6.89 -28.46 -19.91
CA ASP A 18 -6.59 -29.08 -21.21
C ASP A 18 -7.48 -28.55 -22.34
N GLU A 19 -8.71 -28.13 -22.04
CA GLU A 19 -9.67 -27.61 -23.04
C GLU A 19 -9.42 -26.12 -23.36
N ILE A 20 -9.02 -25.31 -22.38
CA ILE A 20 -8.81 -23.87 -22.58
C ILE A 20 -7.35 -23.52 -22.87
N GLY A 21 -6.41 -24.46 -22.63
CA GLY A 21 -4.98 -24.21 -22.73
C GLY A 21 -4.45 -23.27 -21.65
N HIS A 22 -3.26 -22.73 -21.87
CA HIS A 22 -2.65 -21.78 -20.95
C HIS A 22 -3.26 -20.39 -21.13
N VAL A 23 -4.11 -20.01 -20.17
CA VAL A 23 -4.67 -18.65 -20.03
C VAL A 23 -4.04 -18.03 -18.79
N ASP A 24 -3.17 -17.04 -18.98
CA ASP A 24 -2.41 -16.41 -17.89
C ASP A 24 -3.22 -15.35 -17.15
N CYS A 25 -3.22 -15.45 -15.83
CA CYS A 25 -3.87 -14.51 -14.90
C CYS A 25 -2.87 -13.57 -14.21
N SER A 26 -1.56 -13.85 -14.27
CA SER A 26 -0.52 -13.10 -13.57
C SER A 26 -0.35 -11.69 -14.14
N PRO A 27 -0.17 -10.65 -13.33
CA PRO A 27 0.25 -9.33 -13.77
C PRO A 27 1.73 -9.31 -14.19
N ALA A 28 2.51 -10.32 -13.77
CA ALA A 28 3.92 -10.45 -14.09
C ALA A 28 4.15 -10.85 -15.56
N PRO A 29 5.28 -10.48 -16.15
CA PRO A 29 5.59 -10.85 -17.53
C PRO A 29 5.89 -12.35 -17.72
N ASP A 30 6.14 -13.08 -16.63
CA ASP A 30 6.59 -14.48 -16.66
C ASP A 30 5.47 -15.49 -16.99
N GLN A 31 4.21 -15.05 -17.04
CA GLN A 31 3.04 -15.87 -17.38
C GLN A 31 2.97 -17.17 -16.57
N ASP A 32 3.21 -17.08 -15.25
CA ASP A 32 3.36 -18.23 -14.37
C ASP A 32 2.10 -18.59 -13.56
N GLU A 33 0.94 -17.97 -13.86
CA GLU A 33 -0.31 -18.18 -13.14
C GLU A 33 -1.47 -18.57 -14.09
N PRO A 34 -1.55 -19.87 -14.47
CA PRO A 34 -2.63 -20.33 -15.35
C PRO A 34 -3.99 -20.23 -14.65
N LEU A 35 -5.04 -19.84 -15.39
CA LEU A 35 -6.42 -19.77 -14.91
C LEU A 35 -6.89 -21.09 -14.30
N LEU A 36 -6.58 -22.22 -14.96
CA LEU A 36 -6.85 -23.57 -14.49
C LEU A 36 -5.55 -24.39 -14.55
N ALA A 37 -5.38 -25.29 -13.58
CA ALA A 37 -4.18 -26.12 -13.53
C ALA A 37 -4.00 -26.98 -14.79
N LEU A 38 -2.77 -27.06 -15.29
CA LEU A 38 -2.36 -27.82 -16.47
C LEU A 38 -1.50 -29.00 -16.05
N GLY A 39 -2.10 -30.15 -15.86
CA GLY A 39 -1.39 -31.42 -15.51
C GLY A 39 -0.83 -31.48 -14.09
N ALA A 40 -0.43 -30.38 -13.49
CA ALA A 40 0.11 -30.30 -12.13
C ALA A 40 -0.61 -29.23 -11.30
N ILE A 41 -0.78 -29.51 -10.02
CA ILE A 41 -1.29 -28.59 -9.00
C ILE A 41 -0.15 -28.25 -8.06
N HIS A 42 0.10 -26.97 -7.89
CA HIS A 42 1.27 -26.48 -7.19
C HIS A 42 1.02 -26.01 -5.76
N TYR A 43 -0.26 -25.70 -5.43
CA TYR A 43 -0.65 -25.27 -4.09
C TYR A 43 -2.11 -25.62 -3.80
N HIS A 44 -2.45 -25.67 -2.54
CA HIS A 44 -3.82 -25.93 -2.09
C HIS A 44 -4.70 -24.70 -2.36
N GLY A 45 -5.75 -24.87 -3.16
CA GLY A 45 -6.64 -23.78 -3.60
C GLY A 45 -6.45 -23.38 -5.06
N GLN A 46 -5.48 -23.94 -5.77
CA GLN A 46 -5.31 -23.69 -7.22
C GLN A 46 -6.55 -24.19 -7.99
N PRO A 47 -7.17 -23.36 -8.86
CA PRO A 47 -8.31 -23.76 -9.66
C PRO A 47 -7.97 -24.89 -10.64
N VAL A 48 -8.84 -25.90 -10.75
CA VAL A 48 -8.61 -27.08 -11.60
C VAL A 48 -9.60 -27.15 -12.76
N PHE A 49 -10.85 -26.81 -12.51
CA PHE A 49 -11.90 -26.79 -13.53
C PHE A 49 -12.96 -25.73 -13.22
N LEU A 50 -13.64 -25.25 -14.24
CA LEU A 50 -14.71 -24.25 -14.18
C LEU A 50 -16.04 -24.88 -14.55
N VAL A 51 -17.05 -24.75 -13.69
CA VAL A 51 -18.42 -25.23 -13.96
C VAL A 51 -19.33 -24.05 -14.28
N ILE A 52 -20.02 -24.13 -15.42
CA ILE A 52 -20.99 -23.15 -15.87
C ILE A 52 -22.40 -23.76 -15.74
N ALA A 53 -23.31 -23.07 -15.07
CA ALA A 53 -24.68 -23.51 -14.87
C ALA A 53 -25.66 -22.32 -14.93
N ASP A 54 -26.96 -22.61 -14.91
CA ASP A 54 -28.04 -21.62 -14.92
C ASP A 54 -28.15 -20.80 -13.63
N SER A 55 -27.53 -21.28 -12.56
CA SER A 55 -27.49 -20.59 -11.27
C SER A 55 -26.21 -20.90 -10.50
N HIS A 56 -25.81 -19.97 -9.62
CA HIS A 56 -24.68 -20.17 -8.72
C HIS A 56 -24.80 -21.42 -7.86
N LEU A 57 -26.00 -21.70 -7.35
CA LEU A 57 -26.25 -22.91 -6.52
C LEU A 57 -26.05 -24.19 -7.31
N ASN A 58 -26.53 -24.23 -8.56
CA ASN A 58 -26.40 -25.41 -9.43
C ASN A 58 -24.94 -25.60 -9.85
N ALA A 59 -24.20 -24.51 -10.17
CA ALA A 59 -22.78 -24.60 -10.45
C ALA A 59 -22.00 -25.18 -9.26
N ARG A 60 -22.24 -24.70 -8.03
CA ARG A 60 -21.60 -25.24 -6.82
C ARG A 60 -21.97 -26.71 -6.54
N LYS A 61 -23.22 -27.09 -6.73
CA LYS A 61 -23.64 -28.51 -6.60
C LYS A 61 -22.92 -29.40 -7.60
N ALA A 62 -22.85 -28.97 -8.86
CA ALA A 62 -22.17 -29.73 -9.91
C ALA A 62 -20.66 -29.83 -9.67
N ALA A 63 -20.01 -28.72 -9.26
CA ALA A 63 -18.57 -28.71 -8.94
C ALA A 63 -18.20 -29.73 -7.84
N ARG A 64 -19.08 -29.93 -6.83
CA ARG A 64 -18.87 -30.91 -5.76
C ARG A 64 -18.97 -32.38 -6.20
N LEU A 65 -19.48 -32.66 -7.41
CA LEU A 65 -19.51 -33.98 -8.00
C LEU A 65 -18.18 -34.36 -8.64
N GLY A 66 -17.34 -33.38 -8.95
CA GLY A 66 -16.00 -33.60 -9.47
C GLY A 66 -15.13 -34.40 -8.52
N ARG A 67 -14.43 -35.40 -9.04
CA ARG A 67 -13.47 -36.21 -8.29
C ARG A 67 -12.11 -36.12 -8.99
N ILE A 68 -11.09 -35.80 -8.20
CA ILE A 68 -9.72 -35.67 -8.70
C ILE A 68 -8.87 -36.67 -7.90
N THR A 69 -8.04 -37.41 -8.60
CA THR A 69 -7.02 -38.29 -8.01
C THR A 69 -5.66 -37.61 -8.18
N TYR A 70 -4.87 -37.61 -7.14
CA TYR A 70 -3.57 -36.92 -7.10
C TYR A 70 -2.46 -37.91 -6.85
N ASP A 71 -1.34 -37.72 -7.55
CA ASP A 71 -0.03 -38.26 -7.17
C ASP A 71 0.66 -37.18 -6.34
N GLU A 72 0.68 -37.34 -5.01
CA GLU A 72 1.20 -36.35 -4.08
C GLU A 72 2.74 -36.35 -4.09
N ALA A 73 3.36 -35.16 -4.22
CA ALA A 73 4.78 -34.92 -4.03
C ALA A 73 5.04 -34.07 -2.77
N PRO A 74 6.21 -34.20 -2.12
CA PRO A 74 6.56 -33.34 -0.99
C PRO A 74 6.56 -31.86 -1.38
N PRO A 75 5.83 -30.98 -0.65
CA PRO A 75 5.77 -29.56 -0.95
C PRO A 75 6.99 -28.82 -0.37
N ILE A 76 7.38 -27.72 -1.00
CA ILE A 76 8.30 -26.71 -0.47
C ILE A 76 7.46 -25.65 0.24
N LEU A 77 7.53 -25.54 1.56
CA LEU A 77 6.68 -24.65 2.37
C LEU A 77 7.46 -23.63 3.20
N SER A 78 8.72 -23.94 3.53
CA SER A 78 9.56 -23.08 4.38
C SER A 78 10.63 -22.32 3.57
N ILE A 79 11.20 -21.31 4.20
CA ILE A 79 12.35 -20.56 3.67
C ILE A 79 13.54 -21.49 3.49
N GLU A 80 13.80 -22.38 4.47
CA GLU A 80 14.89 -23.33 4.47
C GLU A 80 14.78 -24.33 3.31
N GLU A 81 13.61 -24.91 3.11
CA GLU A 81 13.36 -25.84 2.00
C GLU A 81 13.53 -25.15 0.65
N ALA A 82 13.01 -23.92 0.51
CA ALA A 82 13.13 -23.13 -0.72
C ALA A 82 14.59 -22.76 -1.03
N LEU A 83 15.38 -22.41 -0.02
CA LEU A 83 16.82 -22.16 -0.18
C LEU A 83 17.58 -23.43 -0.57
N ALA A 84 17.30 -24.56 0.10
CA ALA A 84 17.94 -25.85 -0.18
C ALA A 84 17.61 -26.35 -1.59
N ALA A 85 16.38 -26.17 -2.06
CA ALA A 85 15.93 -26.51 -3.40
C ALA A 85 16.27 -25.47 -4.48
N ASN A 86 16.89 -24.34 -4.11
CA ASN A 86 17.09 -23.17 -4.98
C ASN A 86 15.78 -22.71 -5.67
N SER A 87 14.64 -22.83 -4.97
CA SER A 87 13.33 -22.47 -5.46
C SER A 87 13.09 -20.95 -5.30
N ARG A 88 13.19 -20.21 -6.41
CA ARG A 88 13.15 -18.73 -6.40
C ARG A 88 12.68 -18.17 -7.74
N PHE A 89 12.33 -16.87 -7.76
CA PHE A 89 11.85 -16.17 -8.96
C PHE A 89 12.94 -15.48 -9.76
N GLU A 90 14.09 -15.19 -9.17
CA GLU A 90 15.24 -14.57 -9.84
C GLU A 90 16.49 -15.42 -9.60
N GLU A 91 17.46 -15.36 -10.52
CA GLU A 91 18.75 -15.98 -10.31
C GLU A 91 19.50 -15.30 -9.16
N GLY A 92 19.68 -16.02 -8.05
CA GLY A 92 20.34 -15.51 -6.86
C GLY A 92 19.54 -14.42 -6.12
N PRO A 93 20.14 -13.81 -5.08
CA PRO A 93 19.54 -12.70 -4.35
C PRO A 93 19.74 -11.36 -5.07
N ARG A 94 18.84 -10.42 -4.84
CA ARG A 94 19.02 -9.01 -5.16
C ARG A 94 19.85 -8.34 -4.08
N ILE A 95 20.91 -7.61 -4.45
CA ILE A 95 21.77 -6.94 -3.48
C ILE A 95 21.91 -5.46 -3.85
N TRP A 96 21.59 -4.61 -2.88
CA TRP A 96 21.88 -3.18 -2.96
C TRP A 96 22.78 -2.78 -1.79
N SER A 97 23.75 -1.90 -2.03
CA SER A 97 24.71 -1.50 -1.01
C SER A 97 25.18 -0.07 -1.17
N ARG A 98 25.56 0.54 -0.06
CA ARG A 98 26.23 1.82 0.04
C ARG A 98 27.34 1.73 1.08
N GLY A 99 28.52 2.35 0.79
CA GLY A 99 29.67 2.37 1.68
C GLY A 99 30.38 1.01 1.77
N ASP A 100 31.29 0.90 2.74
CA ASP A 100 32.04 -0.34 3.04
C ASP A 100 31.56 -0.95 4.34
N VAL A 101 30.52 -1.81 4.22
CA VAL A 101 29.87 -2.45 5.37
C VAL A 101 30.83 -3.39 6.11
N ALA A 102 31.64 -4.18 5.39
CA ALA A 102 32.52 -5.15 6.02
C ALA A 102 33.59 -4.48 6.92
N SER A 103 34.29 -3.47 6.37
CA SER A 103 35.29 -2.73 7.13
C SER A 103 34.67 -1.93 8.27
N ALA A 104 33.47 -1.37 8.09
CA ALA A 104 32.80 -0.60 9.13
C ALA A 104 32.31 -1.50 10.29
N LEU A 105 31.77 -2.68 9.98
CA LEU A 105 31.43 -3.70 11.00
C LEU A 105 32.65 -4.20 11.76
N ALA A 106 33.78 -4.43 11.08
CA ALA A 106 35.02 -4.89 11.72
C ALA A 106 35.61 -3.87 12.70
N ARG A 107 35.37 -2.57 12.47
CA ARG A 107 35.85 -1.47 13.33
C ARG A 107 34.82 -0.98 14.35
N ALA A 108 33.60 -1.48 14.31
CA ALA A 108 32.55 -1.02 15.20
C ALA A 108 32.84 -1.43 16.66
N PRO A 109 32.71 -0.52 17.64
CA PRO A 109 32.89 -0.82 19.06
C PRO A 109 31.99 -1.94 19.56
N ARG A 110 30.77 -2.01 19.03
CA ARG A 110 29.78 -3.05 19.34
C ARG A 110 29.14 -3.58 18.08
N VAL A 111 29.04 -4.90 17.98
CA VAL A 111 28.31 -5.57 16.88
C VAL A 111 27.16 -6.37 17.49
N ILE A 112 25.95 -6.16 16.97
CA ILE A 112 24.72 -6.81 17.38
C ILE A 112 24.18 -7.57 16.17
N GLN A 113 23.64 -8.77 16.39
CA GLN A 113 23.00 -9.56 15.35
C GLN A 113 21.67 -10.12 15.85
N GLY A 114 20.75 -10.33 14.95
CA GLY A 114 19.45 -10.88 15.30
C GLY A 114 18.64 -11.25 14.08
N ARG A 115 17.44 -11.72 14.36
CA ARG A 115 16.45 -12.16 13.39
C ARG A 115 15.07 -11.62 13.78
N LEU A 116 14.27 -11.31 12.77
CA LEU A 116 12.86 -11.03 12.93
C LEU A 116 12.08 -11.85 11.90
N GLU A 117 11.12 -12.63 12.38
CA GLU A 117 10.10 -13.27 11.56
C GLU A 117 8.79 -12.50 11.68
N MET A 118 8.12 -12.31 10.55
CA MET A 118 6.83 -11.62 10.48
C MET A 118 5.89 -12.36 9.55
N GLY A 119 4.71 -12.70 10.07
CA GLY A 119 3.67 -13.41 9.32
C GLY A 119 3.08 -12.56 8.21
N GLY A 120 2.45 -13.23 7.27
CA GLY A 120 1.57 -12.61 6.29
C GLY A 120 0.31 -12.04 6.92
N GLN A 121 -0.60 -11.51 6.08
CA GLN A 121 -1.87 -10.95 6.52
C GLN A 121 -2.92 -11.15 5.44
N GLU A 122 -4.15 -11.48 5.84
CA GLU A 122 -5.31 -11.54 4.96
C GLU A 122 -5.92 -10.15 4.77
N HIS A 123 -6.30 -9.79 3.54
CA HIS A 123 -6.92 -8.50 3.24
C HIS A 123 -8.22 -8.26 3.98
N PHE A 124 -9.01 -9.31 4.11
CA PHE A 124 -10.28 -9.32 4.81
C PHE A 124 -11.19 -8.14 4.42
N TYR A 125 -11.15 -7.74 3.14
CA TYR A 125 -12.08 -6.73 2.62
C TYR A 125 -13.52 -7.23 2.81
N LEU A 126 -14.47 -6.34 3.09
CA LEU A 126 -15.86 -6.72 3.38
C LEU A 126 -16.53 -7.37 2.17
N GLU A 127 -16.33 -6.81 0.97
CA GLU A 127 -16.78 -7.36 -0.31
C GLU A 127 -15.71 -8.30 -0.87
N GLY A 128 -16.02 -9.61 -1.01
CA GLY A 128 -15.16 -10.58 -1.70
C GLY A 128 -15.00 -10.29 -3.19
N GLN A 129 -14.15 -11.06 -3.86
CA GLN A 129 -13.94 -10.95 -5.31
C GLN A 129 -15.24 -11.25 -6.07
N ALA A 130 -15.56 -10.41 -7.08
CA ALA A 130 -16.76 -10.58 -7.90
C ALA A 130 -16.55 -10.03 -9.31
N ALA A 131 -17.07 -10.75 -10.31
CA ALA A 131 -17.11 -10.29 -11.70
C ALA A 131 -18.40 -10.73 -12.39
N LEU A 132 -18.85 -9.92 -13.34
CA LEU A 132 -19.96 -10.18 -14.27
C LEU A 132 -19.48 -9.85 -15.68
N ALA A 133 -19.52 -10.79 -16.60
CA ALA A 133 -19.23 -10.58 -18.00
C ALA A 133 -20.51 -10.72 -18.85
N GLN A 134 -20.72 -9.80 -19.78
CA GLN A 134 -21.88 -9.73 -20.65
C GLN A 134 -21.42 -9.59 -22.09
N PRO A 135 -21.81 -10.50 -23.01
CA PRO A 135 -21.53 -10.31 -24.43
C PRO A 135 -22.24 -9.05 -24.95
N GLY A 136 -21.52 -8.27 -25.77
CA GLY A 136 -22.04 -7.10 -26.46
C GLY A 136 -22.26 -7.37 -27.96
N GLU A 137 -22.53 -6.30 -28.71
CA GLU A 137 -22.62 -6.33 -30.17
C GLU A 137 -21.23 -6.60 -30.79
N ALA A 138 -21.20 -7.10 -32.00
CA ALA A 138 -19.99 -7.34 -32.78
C ALA A 138 -18.89 -8.19 -32.10
N GLY A 139 -19.25 -8.96 -31.09
CA GLY A 139 -18.30 -9.78 -30.31
C GLY A 139 -17.63 -9.06 -29.16
N ASP A 140 -18.05 -7.86 -28.83
CA ASP A 140 -17.59 -7.09 -27.67
C ASP A 140 -17.92 -7.80 -26.34
N MET A 141 -17.15 -7.50 -25.31
CA MET A 141 -17.36 -8.02 -23.96
C MET A 141 -17.39 -6.87 -22.94
N HIS A 142 -18.49 -6.74 -22.21
CA HIS A 142 -18.61 -5.83 -21.09
C HIS A 142 -18.40 -6.58 -19.77
N VAL A 143 -17.40 -6.17 -18.99
CA VAL A 143 -17.04 -6.77 -17.69
C VAL A 143 -17.27 -5.77 -16.57
N THR A 144 -18.11 -6.12 -15.61
CA THR A 144 -18.19 -5.39 -14.33
C THR A 144 -17.39 -6.19 -13.30
N SER A 145 -16.35 -5.60 -12.73
CA SER A 145 -15.45 -6.30 -11.81
C SER A 145 -15.16 -5.47 -10.55
N SER A 146 -15.03 -6.17 -9.43
CA SER A 146 -14.52 -5.62 -8.18
C SER A 146 -12.98 -5.60 -8.24
N THR A 147 -12.41 -4.55 -8.84
CA THR A 147 -10.97 -4.45 -9.07
C THR A 147 -10.42 -3.04 -8.83
N GLN A 148 -9.18 -2.97 -8.31
CA GLN A 148 -8.41 -1.72 -8.21
C GLN A 148 -7.77 -1.34 -9.55
N HIS A 149 -7.78 -2.24 -10.56
CA HIS A 149 -7.08 -2.06 -11.82
C HIS A 149 -7.94 -2.46 -13.05
N PRO A 150 -8.95 -1.66 -13.42
CA PRO A 150 -9.83 -1.98 -14.55
C PRO A 150 -9.10 -2.21 -15.88
N THR A 151 -8.00 -1.47 -16.13
CA THR A 151 -7.19 -1.63 -17.35
C THR A 151 -6.46 -2.98 -17.39
N GLU A 152 -6.00 -3.48 -16.26
CA GLU A 152 -5.42 -4.82 -16.14
C GLU A 152 -6.43 -5.89 -16.50
N ILE A 153 -7.65 -5.82 -15.94
CA ILE A 153 -8.76 -6.73 -16.29
C ILE A 153 -9.07 -6.65 -17.78
N GLN A 154 -9.12 -5.44 -18.36
CA GLN A 154 -9.35 -5.25 -19.81
C GLN A 154 -8.30 -5.96 -20.64
N HIS A 155 -7.02 -5.77 -20.30
CA HIS A 155 -5.90 -6.40 -20.99
C HIS A 155 -5.97 -7.94 -20.90
N LYS A 156 -6.14 -8.48 -19.70
CA LYS A 156 -6.18 -9.93 -19.44
C LYS A 156 -7.37 -10.62 -20.08
N VAL A 157 -8.55 -10.01 -20.02
CA VAL A 157 -9.76 -10.53 -20.69
C VAL A 157 -9.60 -10.47 -22.22
N ALA A 158 -9.07 -9.37 -22.77
CA ALA A 158 -8.85 -9.26 -24.21
C ALA A 158 -7.87 -10.32 -24.72
N HIS A 159 -6.77 -10.55 -23.97
CA HIS A 159 -5.80 -11.60 -24.28
C HIS A 159 -6.44 -13.01 -24.22
N ALA A 160 -7.18 -13.31 -23.17
CA ALA A 160 -7.85 -14.61 -22.99
C ALA A 160 -8.91 -14.91 -24.08
N LEU A 161 -9.59 -13.87 -24.57
CA LEU A 161 -10.59 -13.99 -25.63
C LEU A 161 -10.00 -13.87 -27.04
N HIS A 162 -8.68 -13.60 -27.18
CA HIS A 162 -8.00 -13.32 -28.45
C HIS A 162 -8.65 -12.20 -29.26
N VAL A 163 -9.03 -11.10 -28.58
CA VAL A 163 -9.62 -9.90 -29.19
C VAL A 163 -8.78 -8.66 -28.85
N PRO A 164 -8.87 -7.59 -29.65
CA PRO A 164 -8.19 -6.35 -29.30
C PRO A 164 -8.79 -5.71 -28.05
N MET A 165 -7.99 -4.93 -27.31
CA MET A 165 -8.41 -4.32 -26.04
C MET A 165 -9.68 -3.46 -26.14
N HIS A 166 -9.90 -2.78 -27.27
CA HIS A 166 -11.07 -1.93 -27.46
C HIS A 166 -12.40 -2.73 -27.54
N ALA A 167 -12.34 -4.04 -27.83
CA ALA A 167 -13.50 -4.93 -27.80
C ALA A 167 -13.90 -5.36 -26.38
N VAL A 168 -13.11 -4.97 -25.36
CA VAL A 168 -13.40 -5.27 -23.96
C VAL A 168 -13.58 -3.95 -23.21
N ARG A 169 -14.74 -3.77 -22.61
CA ARG A 169 -15.03 -2.65 -21.71
C ARG A 169 -15.10 -3.14 -20.26
N VAL A 170 -14.39 -2.50 -19.37
CA VAL A 170 -14.42 -2.84 -17.93
C VAL A 170 -14.97 -1.67 -17.13
N GLU A 171 -15.96 -1.96 -16.29
CA GLU A 171 -16.57 -1.02 -15.36
C GLU A 171 -16.33 -1.48 -13.92
N THR A 172 -15.85 -0.55 -13.09
CA THR A 172 -15.71 -0.75 -11.63
C THR A 172 -16.52 0.30 -10.91
N ARG A 173 -17.48 -0.17 -10.11
CA ARG A 173 -18.25 0.68 -9.19
C ARG A 173 -17.47 0.89 -7.90
N ARG A 174 -18.14 1.35 -6.84
CA ARG A 174 -17.54 1.42 -5.50
C ARG A 174 -17.35 0.01 -4.96
N MET A 175 -16.16 -0.27 -4.45
CA MET A 175 -15.81 -1.56 -3.85
C MET A 175 -15.93 -1.50 -2.33
N GLY A 176 -16.31 -2.61 -1.72
CA GLY A 176 -16.31 -2.80 -0.27
C GLY A 176 -14.94 -3.18 0.28
N GLY A 177 -13.93 -2.34 0.04
CA GLY A 177 -12.53 -2.56 0.40
C GLY A 177 -11.72 -3.18 -0.73
N GLY A 178 -10.40 -3.00 -0.66
CA GLY A 178 -9.43 -3.56 -1.62
C GLY A 178 -8.09 -3.84 -0.94
N PHE A 179 -7.46 -2.83 -0.34
CA PHE A 179 -6.21 -2.90 0.43
C PHE A 179 -5.01 -3.48 -0.33
N GLY A 180 -5.07 -3.56 -1.67
CA GLY A 180 -4.11 -4.24 -2.54
C GLY A 180 -4.57 -5.63 -3.00
N GLY A 181 -5.49 -6.29 -2.30
CA GLY A 181 -6.00 -7.63 -2.65
C GLY A 181 -6.89 -7.69 -3.88
N LYS A 182 -7.22 -6.54 -4.47
CA LYS A 182 -7.99 -6.43 -5.71
C LYS A 182 -7.20 -5.74 -6.83
N GLU A 183 -5.87 -5.68 -6.69
CA GLU A 183 -5.01 -5.09 -7.71
C GLU A 183 -4.83 -6.06 -8.89
N SER A 184 -4.47 -7.32 -8.64
CA SER A 184 -4.29 -8.39 -9.63
C SER A 184 -5.24 -9.58 -9.45
N GLN A 185 -5.65 -9.88 -8.21
CA GLN A 185 -6.37 -11.11 -7.87
C GLN A 185 -7.79 -11.21 -8.47
N GLY A 186 -8.34 -10.13 -9.02
CA GLY A 186 -9.58 -10.13 -9.79
C GLY A 186 -9.45 -10.68 -11.22
N ASN A 187 -8.23 -10.85 -11.74
CA ASN A 187 -7.97 -11.26 -13.12
C ASN A 187 -8.60 -12.62 -13.43
N ALA A 188 -8.30 -13.64 -12.64
CA ALA A 188 -8.79 -15.01 -12.83
C ALA A 188 -10.32 -15.07 -12.88
N LEU A 189 -10.98 -14.37 -11.94
CA LEU A 189 -12.43 -14.34 -11.85
C LEU A 189 -13.08 -13.66 -13.07
N ALA A 190 -12.53 -12.53 -13.51
CA ALA A 190 -13.01 -11.78 -14.66
C ALA A 190 -12.82 -12.56 -15.95
N ILE A 191 -11.66 -13.20 -16.14
CA ILE A 191 -11.36 -14.07 -17.27
C ILE A 191 -12.32 -15.26 -17.31
N ALA A 192 -12.53 -15.96 -16.19
CA ALA A 192 -13.45 -17.08 -16.10
C ALA A 192 -14.88 -16.70 -16.52
N CYS A 193 -15.38 -15.54 -16.03
CA CYS A 193 -16.69 -15.02 -16.41
C CYS A 193 -16.76 -14.68 -17.92
N ALA A 194 -15.70 -14.07 -18.47
CA ALA A 194 -15.67 -13.69 -19.88
C ALA A 194 -15.62 -14.90 -20.83
N LEU A 195 -14.81 -15.91 -20.51
CA LEU A 195 -14.77 -17.18 -21.24
C LEU A 195 -16.14 -17.90 -21.19
N ALA A 196 -16.75 -17.97 -20.02
CA ALA A 196 -18.08 -18.55 -19.85
C ALA A 196 -19.15 -17.78 -20.65
N ALA A 197 -19.10 -16.46 -20.62
CA ALA A 197 -20.03 -15.61 -21.36
C ALA A 197 -19.85 -15.75 -22.88
N ARG A 198 -18.61 -15.82 -23.37
CA ARG A 198 -18.29 -16.08 -24.79
C ARG A 198 -18.81 -17.44 -25.25
N LEU A 199 -18.60 -18.49 -24.44
CA LEU A 199 -18.99 -19.84 -24.76
C LEU A 199 -20.51 -20.01 -24.80
N THR A 200 -21.23 -19.39 -23.87
CA THR A 200 -22.69 -19.57 -23.71
C THR A 200 -23.53 -18.54 -24.47
N GLY A 201 -22.93 -17.45 -24.91
CA GLY A 201 -23.66 -16.29 -25.43
C GLY A 201 -24.54 -15.58 -24.39
N ARG A 202 -24.32 -15.81 -23.10
CA ARG A 202 -25.11 -15.28 -21.99
C ARG A 202 -24.24 -14.50 -21.00
N ALA A 203 -24.89 -13.61 -20.25
CA ALA A 203 -24.24 -12.99 -19.10
C ALA A 203 -23.84 -14.04 -18.06
N CYS A 204 -22.55 -14.05 -17.66
CA CYS A 204 -22.00 -14.96 -16.68
C CYS A 204 -21.42 -14.19 -15.49
N LYS A 205 -21.74 -14.63 -14.27
CA LYS A 205 -21.32 -14.01 -13.04
C LYS A 205 -20.68 -15.03 -12.11
N MET A 206 -19.59 -14.63 -11.44
CA MET A 206 -18.96 -15.39 -10.38
C MET A 206 -18.67 -14.48 -9.18
N ARG A 207 -18.78 -15.03 -7.99
CA ARG A 207 -18.36 -14.40 -6.74
C ARG A 207 -17.80 -15.48 -5.84
N TYR A 208 -16.64 -15.25 -5.25
CA TYR A 208 -16.13 -16.10 -4.18
C TYR A 208 -16.92 -15.84 -2.89
N ASP A 209 -17.26 -16.89 -2.13
CA ASP A 209 -17.64 -16.69 -0.74
C ASP A 209 -16.39 -16.40 0.12
N ARG A 210 -16.57 -16.14 1.40
CA ARG A 210 -15.46 -15.72 2.24
C ARG A 210 -14.38 -16.79 2.38
N ASP A 211 -14.78 -18.03 2.55
CA ASP A 211 -13.84 -19.15 2.74
C ASP A 211 -13.07 -19.43 1.44
N ASP A 212 -13.76 -19.43 0.29
CA ASP A 212 -13.14 -19.59 -1.03
C ASP A 212 -12.17 -18.43 -1.31
N ASP A 213 -12.58 -17.19 -1.05
CA ASP A 213 -11.76 -15.98 -1.24
C ASP A 213 -10.46 -16.08 -0.42
N MET A 214 -10.56 -16.44 0.87
CA MET A 214 -9.40 -16.56 1.75
C MET A 214 -8.45 -17.72 1.37
N VAL A 215 -8.94 -18.77 0.70
CA VAL A 215 -8.10 -19.90 0.27
C VAL A 215 -7.44 -19.65 -1.08
N ILE A 216 -8.17 -19.03 -2.02
CA ILE A 216 -7.75 -18.88 -3.42
C ILE A 216 -6.86 -17.65 -3.62
N THR A 217 -7.22 -16.52 -2.99
CA THR A 217 -6.55 -15.23 -3.25
C THR A 217 -5.24 -15.09 -2.48
N GLY A 218 -4.38 -14.24 -3.01
CA GLY A 218 -3.07 -13.94 -2.43
C GLY A 218 -3.14 -13.18 -1.10
N LYS A 219 -2.05 -13.24 -0.34
CA LYS A 219 -1.89 -12.65 1.00
C LYS A 219 -0.74 -11.63 1.01
N ARG A 220 -0.64 -10.83 2.09
CA ARG A 220 0.60 -10.11 2.39
C ARG A 220 1.74 -11.11 2.48
N HIS A 221 2.85 -10.83 1.81
CA HIS A 221 4.08 -11.60 1.94
C HIS A 221 4.52 -11.67 3.40
N ASP A 222 4.78 -12.85 3.90
CA ASP A 222 5.55 -13.03 5.11
C ASP A 222 7.05 -12.93 4.84
N PHE A 223 7.78 -12.45 5.83
CA PHE A 223 9.20 -12.17 5.72
C PHE A 223 9.97 -12.71 6.91
N ARG A 224 11.24 -13.07 6.63
CA ARG A 224 12.27 -13.13 7.65
C ARG A 224 13.35 -12.11 7.30
N ILE A 225 13.80 -11.37 8.30
CA ILE A 225 14.91 -10.43 8.18
C ILE A 225 15.98 -10.82 9.19
N ASP A 226 17.12 -11.26 8.68
CA ASP A 226 18.33 -11.45 9.45
C ASP A 226 19.16 -10.16 9.36
N TYR A 227 19.76 -9.71 10.47
CA TYR A 227 20.53 -8.48 10.49
C TYR A 227 21.80 -8.59 11.33
N LYS A 228 22.82 -7.80 10.94
CA LYS A 228 24.05 -7.56 11.67
C LYS A 228 24.35 -6.07 11.65
N VAL A 229 24.43 -5.44 12.82
CA VAL A 229 24.60 -3.97 12.94
C VAL A 229 25.79 -3.66 13.83
N GLY A 230 26.65 -2.74 13.36
CA GLY A 230 27.76 -2.17 14.11
C GLY A 230 27.40 -0.77 14.59
N VAL A 231 27.58 -0.49 15.88
CA VAL A 231 27.21 0.78 16.52
C VAL A 231 28.33 1.35 17.38
N ASP A 232 28.26 2.66 17.63
CA ASP A 232 29.06 3.33 18.66
C ASP A 232 28.39 3.24 20.03
N GLU A 233 29.06 3.78 21.07
CA GLU A 233 28.56 3.79 22.46
C GLU A 233 27.29 4.66 22.66
N ALA A 234 27.02 5.58 21.76
CA ALA A 234 25.81 6.40 21.76
C ALA A 234 24.65 5.77 20.98
N GLY A 235 24.84 4.53 20.47
CA GLY A 235 23.84 3.81 19.68
C GLY A 235 23.68 4.29 18.24
N ARG A 236 24.65 5.05 17.71
CA ARG A 236 24.65 5.45 16.31
C ARG A 236 25.08 4.30 15.44
N VAL A 237 24.32 4.04 14.38
CA VAL A 237 24.64 3.00 13.39
C VAL A 237 25.84 3.42 12.56
N LEU A 238 26.86 2.60 12.56
CA LEU A 238 28.07 2.77 11.74
C LEU A 238 28.00 1.93 10.46
N ALA A 239 27.43 0.74 10.55
CA ALA A 239 27.14 -0.13 9.43
C ALA A 239 26.01 -1.10 9.75
N ILE A 240 25.27 -1.52 8.72
CA ILE A 240 24.24 -2.55 8.84
C ILE A 240 24.22 -3.45 7.62
N ASP A 241 24.10 -4.77 7.86
CA ASP A 241 23.91 -5.80 6.86
C ASP A 241 22.56 -6.49 7.09
N PHE A 242 21.66 -6.40 6.12
CA PHE A 242 20.36 -7.03 6.15
C PHE A 242 20.28 -8.17 5.14
N THR A 243 19.66 -9.28 5.54
CA THR A 243 19.22 -10.34 4.61
C THR A 243 17.72 -10.52 4.74
N HIS A 244 16.99 -10.18 3.70
CA HIS A 244 15.53 -10.31 3.60
C HIS A 244 15.19 -11.61 2.89
N TYR A 245 14.36 -12.44 3.48
CA TYR A 245 13.77 -13.63 2.87
C TYR A 245 12.28 -13.41 2.72
N THR A 246 11.81 -13.41 1.48
CA THR A 246 10.38 -13.23 1.12
C THR A 246 9.83 -14.58 0.71
N ARG A 247 8.87 -15.13 1.46
CA ARG A 247 8.14 -16.32 1.08
C ARG A 247 6.93 -15.91 0.25
N ALA A 248 6.95 -16.23 -1.05
CA ALA A 248 6.10 -15.58 -2.03
C ALA A 248 4.94 -16.43 -2.56
N GLY A 249 4.91 -17.72 -2.22
CA GLY A 249 3.96 -18.65 -2.83
C GLY A 249 4.42 -19.13 -4.20
N TRP A 250 3.48 -19.61 -5.02
CA TRP A 250 3.82 -20.31 -6.26
C TRP A 250 4.13 -19.39 -7.44
N SER A 251 3.27 -18.42 -7.75
CA SER A 251 3.49 -17.47 -8.84
C SER A 251 4.12 -16.16 -8.36
N ALA A 252 4.75 -15.44 -9.29
CA ALA A 252 5.43 -14.19 -8.98
C ALA A 252 4.45 -13.10 -8.55
N ASP A 253 3.30 -13.00 -9.20
CA ASP A 253 2.31 -11.92 -9.05
C ASP A 253 3.03 -10.55 -8.88
N LEU A 254 2.93 -9.89 -7.74
CA LEU A 254 3.59 -8.62 -7.43
C LEU A 254 4.78 -8.78 -6.47
N THR A 255 5.31 -10.00 -6.31
CA THR A 255 6.40 -10.30 -5.36
C THR A 255 7.66 -9.49 -5.59
N LEU A 256 8.11 -9.37 -6.85
CA LEU A 256 9.38 -8.68 -7.13
C LEU A 256 9.33 -7.21 -6.73
N PRO A 257 8.33 -6.41 -7.12
CA PRO A 257 8.26 -5.01 -6.69
C PRO A 257 7.94 -4.85 -5.20
N VAL A 258 7.22 -5.80 -4.55
CA VAL A 258 7.01 -5.81 -3.09
C VAL A 258 8.33 -6.01 -2.35
N ALA A 259 9.15 -6.98 -2.75
CA ALA A 259 10.45 -7.23 -2.15
C ALA A 259 11.42 -6.06 -2.37
N ASP A 260 11.42 -5.46 -3.56
CA ASP A 260 12.20 -4.24 -3.84
C ASP A 260 11.77 -3.09 -2.92
N ARG A 261 10.46 -2.89 -2.73
CA ARG A 261 9.96 -1.82 -1.86
C ARG A 261 10.30 -2.04 -0.39
N ALA A 262 10.39 -3.30 0.07
CA ALA A 262 10.91 -3.61 1.40
C ALA A 262 12.36 -3.14 1.56
N MET A 263 13.22 -3.34 0.55
CA MET A 263 14.59 -2.83 0.54
C MET A 263 14.63 -1.30 0.53
N LEU A 264 13.74 -0.63 -0.22
CA LEU A 264 13.64 0.84 -0.30
C LEU A 264 13.19 1.49 1.01
N HIS A 265 12.57 0.74 1.91
CA HIS A 265 12.10 1.24 3.21
C HIS A 265 12.87 0.64 4.40
N ALA A 266 13.95 -0.10 4.15
CA ALA A 266 14.80 -0.66 5.21
C ALA A 266 15.59 0.40 5.99
N ASP A 267 15.60 1.66 5.54
CA ASP A 267 16.16 2.80 6.24
C ASP A 267 15.14 3.54 7.11
N ASN A 268 13.84 3.40 6.83
CA ASN A 268 12.78 4.21 7.47
C ASN A 268 13.24 5.68 7.66
N ALA A 269 13.29 6.15 8.89
CA ALA A 269 13.68 7.51 9.28
C ALA A 269 15.17 7.70 9.52
N TYR A 270 16.01 6.69 9.26
CA TYR A 270 17.38 6.62 9.77
C TYR A 270 18.45 6.79 8.69
N TRP A 271 19.45 7.58 9.01
CA TRP A 271 20.67 7.70 8.21
C TRP A 271 21.58 6.49 8.46
N LEU A 272 21.77 5.68 7.42
CA LEU A 272 22.60 4.49 7.46
C LEU A 272 23.86 4.73 6.59
N PRO A 273 25.02 5.07 7.17
CA PRO A 273 26.21 5.45 6.39
C PRO A 273 26.77 4.31 5.55
N ASN A 274 26.80 3.11 6.10
CA ASN A 274 27.22 1.89 5.40
C ASN A 274 26.09 0.87 5.54
N VAL A 275 25.50 0.47 4.41
CA VAL A 275 24.33 -0.46 4.41
C VAL A 275 24.44 -1.42 3.23
N ARG A 276 24.19 -2.69 3.51
CA ARG A 276 24.00 -3.75 2.51
C ARG A 276 22.64 -4.40 2.78
N ILE A 277 21.87 -4.57 1.72
CA ILE A 277 20.57 -5.24 1.79
C ILE A 277 20.56 -6.33 0.73
N GLU A 278 20.50 -7.57 1.18
CA GLU A 278 20.35 -8.75 0.35
C GLU A 278 18.89 -9.24 0.44
N SER A 279 18.26 -9.55 -0.68
CA SER A 279 16.85 -9.96 -0.71
C SER A 279 16.66 -11.20 -1.56
N HIS A 280 16.13 -12.26 -0.95
CA HIS A 280 15.75 -13.52 -1.58
C HIS A 280 14.23 -13.56 -1.81
N ARG A 281 13.79 -13.83 -3.03
CA ARG A 281 12.39 -13.97 -3.44
C ARG A 281 12.12 -15.45 -3.70
N LEU A 282 11.56 -16.12 -2.69
CA LEU A 282 11.50 -17.58 -2.64
C LEU A 282 10.13 -18.09 -3.10
N ARG A 283 10.14 -19.05 -4.03
CA ARG A 283 8.95 -19.73 -4.52
C ARG A 283 8.63 -20.92 -3.60
N THR A 284 7.35 -21.03 -3.20
CA THR A 284 6.85 -22.10 -2.32
C THR A 284 5.51 -22.64 -2.81
N ASN A 285 5.14 -23.85 -2.34
CA ASN A 285 3.89 -24.48 -2.72
C ASN A 285 2.70 -23.97 -1.86
N MET A 286 2.48 -22.67 -1.89
CA MET A 286 1.38 -21.97 -1.22
C MET A 286 0.69 -21.05 -2.22
N CYS A 287 -0.52 -20.57 -1.89
CA CYS A 287 -1.14 -19.52 -2.73
C CYS A 287 -0.20 -18.33 -2.86
N SER A 288 -0.18 -17.74 -4.05
CA SER A 288 0.74 -16.65 -4.38
C SER A 288 0.49 -15.44 -3.51
N ALA A 289 1.53 -14.90 -2.88
CA ALA A 289 1.41 -13.66 -2.15
C ALA A 289 1.25 -12.49 -3.14
N THR A 290 0.56 -11.43 -2.71
CA THR A 290 0.22 -10.29 -3.58
C THR A 290 0.41 -8.96 -2.87
N ALA A 291 0.04 -7.85 -3.54
CA ALA A 291 0.00 -6.52 -2.95
C ALA A 291 -0.85 -6.47 -1.69
N TYR A 292 -0.35 -5.78 -0.68
CA TYR A 292 -1.10 -5.43 0.50
C TYR A 292 -0.65 -4.05 0.99
N ARG A 293 -1.55 -3.25 1.55
CA ARG A 293 -1.33 -1.86 2.03
C ARG A 293 0.07 -1.65 2.60
N GLY A 294 0.86 -0.77 1.95
CA GLY A 294 2.29 -0.52 2.23
C GLY A 294 3.27 -1.26 1.32
N PHE A 295 2.84 -2.34 0.62
CA PHE A 295 3.54 -2.98 -0.51
C PHE A 295 5.01 -3.34 -0.22
N GLY A 296 5.31 -4.02 0.88
CA GLY A 296 6.69 -4.34 1.31
C GLY A 296 7.31 -3.30 2.26
N GLY A 297 6.87 -2.04 2.19
CA GLY A 297 7.31 -0.98 3.10
C GLY A 297 7.16 -1.34 4.58
N PRO A 298 6.01 -1.88 5.03
CA PRO A 298 5.82 -2.31 6.40
C PRO A 298 6.86 -3.31 6.89
N GLN A 299 7.22 -4.29 6.05
CA GLN A 299 8.20 -5.32 6.38
C GLN A 299 9.62 -4.73 6.51
N GLY A 300 10.03 -3.89 5.55
CA GLY A 300 11.32 -3.21 5.62
C GLY A 300 11.46 -2.29 6.83
N MET A 301 10.41 -1.48 7.11
CA MET A 301 10.38 -0.59 8.27
C MET A 301 10.38 -1.36 9.59
N LEU A 302 9.60 -2.43 9.70
CA LEU A 302 9.56 -3.25 10.91
C LEU A 302 10.94 -3.86 11.20
N GLY A 303 11.67 -4.27 10.16
CA GLY A 303 13.03 -4.78 10.29
C GLY A 303 13.99 -3.79 10.94
N VAL A 304 14.03 -2.54 10.48
CA VAL A 304 14.93 -1.53 11.06
C VAL A 304 14.44 -1.02 12.42
N GLU A 305 13.13 -0.95 12.68
CA GLU A 305 12.61 -0.62 14.00
C GLU A 305 12.99 -1.66 15.06
N ARG A 306 12.99 -2.96 14.69
CA ARG A 306 13.54 -4.05 15.52
C ARG A 306 15.03 -3.82 15.83
N VAL A 307 15.81 -3.39 14.84
CA VAL A 307 17.23 -3.10 15.02
C VAL A 307 17.43 -1.97 16.03
N MET A 308 16.67 -0.88 15.94
CA MET A 308 16.76 0.25 16.86
C MET A 308 16.45 -0.15 18.31
N ASP A 309 15.42 -0.98 18.50
CA ASP A 309 15.09 -1.53 19.83
C ASP A 309 16.19 -2.45 20.36
N HIS A 310 16.75 -3.31 19.51
CA HIS A 310 17.82 -4.23 19.92
C HIS A 310 19.11 -3.47 20.31
N ILE A 311 19.45 -2.40 19.58
CA ILE A 311 20.56 -1.51 19.93
C ILE A 311 20.32 -0.88 21.30
N ALA A 312 19.13 -0.32 21.52
CA ALA A 312 18.78 0.32 22.79
C ALA A 312 18.91 -0.65 23.97
N HIS A 313 18.36 -1.85 23.84
CA HIS A 313 18.46 -2.90 24.84
C HIS A 313 19.91 -3.33 25.10
N ALA A 314 20.69 -3.58 24.05
CA ALA A 314 22.08 -4.05 24.16
C ALA A 314 23.02 -3.03 24.80
N LEU A 315 22.70 -1.73 24.74
CA LEU A 315 23.48 -0.63 25.30
C LEU A 315 22.87 -0.06 26.59
N GLY A 316 21.69 -0.52 27.01
CA GLY A 316 20.97 0.04 28.17
C GLY A 316 20.49 1.49 27.93
N LEU A 317 20.19 1.85 26.69
CA LEU A 317 19.75 3.20 26.29
C LEU A 317 18.22 3.26 26.12
N ASP A 318 17.68 4.47 26.20
CA ASP A 318 16.27 4.71 25.82
C ASP A 318 16.05 4.47 24.32
N PRO A 319 15.07 3.64 23.92
CA PRO A 319 14.83 3.34 22.50
C PRO A 319 14.52 4.57 21.64
N LEU A 320 13.85 5.59 22.18
CA LEU A 320 13.59 6.83 21.47
C LEU A 320 14.87 7.67 21.30
N ALA A 321 15.77 7.66 22.28
CA ALA A 321 17.06 8.33 22.17
C ALA A 321 17.92 7.72 21.05
N VAL A 322 17.95 6.38 20.93
CA VAL A 322 18.64 5.67 19.84
C VAL A 322 18.01 6.04 18.48
N ARG A 323 16.68 6.05 18.36
CA ARG A 323 16.00 6.47 17.13
C ARG A 323 16.40 7.88 16.72
N LYS A 324 16.34 8.84 17.63
CA LYS A 324 16.71 10.25 17.38
C LYS A 324 18.18 10.42 17.00
N ALA A 325 19.09 9.65 17.60
CA ALA A 325 20.52 9.70 17.30
C ALA A 325 20.84 9.26 15.85
N ASN A 326 19.94 8.48 15.24
CA ASN A 326 20.09 7.94 13.90
C ASN A 326 19.21 8.64 12.84
N PHE A 327 18.39 9.62 13.20
CA PHE A 327 17.55 10.34 12.24
C PHE A 327 18.39 10.98 11.12
N TYR A 328 17.80 11.08 9.93
CA TYR A 328 18.33 11.99 8.90
C TYR A 328 18.48 13.39 9.46
N ARG A 329 19.50 14.12 8.99
CA ARG A 329 19.69 15.51 9.39
C ARG A 329 18.48 16.37 9.02
N LYS A 330 18.23 17.39 9.83
CA LYS A 330 17.25 18.43 9.49
C LYS A 330 17.66 19.08 8.17
N SER A 331 16.82 18.98 7.15
CA SER A 331 17.06 19.66 5.88
C SER A 331 16.68 21.14 6.02
N THR A 332 17.58 22.02 5.58
CA THR A 332 17.21 23.43 5.35
C THR A 332 16.67 23.49 3.93
N PRO A 333 15.41 23.91 3.70
CA PRO A 333 14.91 24.04 2.34
C PRO A 333 15.84 24.97 1.53
N PRO A 334 16.13 24.69 0.25
CA PRO A 334 16.90 25.59 -0.58
C PRO A 334 16.18 26.94 -0.61
N LYS A 335 16.88 28.01 -0.31
CA LYS A 335 16.34 29.36 -0.46
C LYS A 335 15.95 29.57 -1.92
N THR A 336 14.65 29.48 -2.20
CA THR A 336 14.10 29.85 -3.49
C THR A 336 14.30 31.36 -3.66
N GLY A 337 15.18 31.73 -4.58
CA GLY A 337 15.39 33.13 -5.02
C GLY A 337 16.69 33.76 -4.55
N ALA A 338 17.76 33.52 -5.31
CA ALA A 338 18.83 34.52 -5.48
C ALA A 338 19.35 34.41 -6.92
N GLY A 339 19.03 35.42 -7.69
CA GLY A 339 19.58 35.63 -9.01
C GLY A 339 21.09 35.58 -8.99
N THR A 340 21.68 35.14 -10.09
CA THR A 340 23.09 35.14 -10.39
C THR A 340 23.66 36.58 -10.30
N ALA A 341 24.24 36.92 -9.15
CA ALA A 341 25.15 38.08 -9.06
C ALA A 341 26.58 37.55 -8.91
N LYS A 342 27.34 37.62 -9.99
CA LYS A 342 28.80 37.50 -9.96
C LYS A 342 29.36 38.57 -9.01
N ARG A 343 29.99 38.15 -7.90
CA ARG A 343 30.90 39.01 -7.14
C ARG A 343 32.34 38.58 -7.36
N PHE A 344 33.11 39.50 -7.89
CA PHE A 344 34.56 39.45 -7.93
C PHE A 344 35.15 39.86 -6.57
N GLY A 345 36.15 39.10 -6.13
CA GLY A 345 37.33 39.59 -5.38
C GLY A 345 37.18 39.80 -3.88
N GLY A 346 37.98 39.07 -3.11
CA GLY A 346 38.55 39.58 -1.89
C GLY A 346 38.60 38.66 -0.67
N ALA A 347 39.83 38.25 -0.30
CA ALA A 347 40.36 37.91 1.02
C ALA A 347 39.91 36.59 1.70
N HIS A 348 40.89 35.73 1.92
CA HIS A 348 40.84 34.51 2.72
C HIS A 348 40.42 34.75 4.17
N SER A 349 39.32 34.18 4.57
CA SER A 349 39.04 33.81 5.95
C SER A 349 38.95 32.26 6.02
N PRO A 350 39.32 31.59 7.14
CA PRO A 350 39.37 30.15 7.22
C PRO A 350 37.97 29.56 6.98
N ALA A 351 37.92 28.59 6.07
CA ALA A 351 36.70 27.95 5.61
C ALA A 351 35.93 27.32 6.76
N ALA A 352 34.69 27.77 6.95
CA ALA A 352 33.68 26.95 7.62
C ALA A 352 33.53 25.63 6.84
N PRO A 353 33.21 24.50 7.51
CA PRO A 353 33.11 23.22 6.83
C PRO A 353 32.10 23.31 5.69
N ALA A 354 32.46 22.74 4.56
CA ALA A 354 31.69 22.72 3.32
C ALA A 354 30.22 22.38 3.58
N ASN A 355 29.31 23.14 2.96
CA ASN A 355 27.89 22.87 2.87
C ASN A 355 27.69 21.41 2.41
N GLU A 356 27.53 20.48 3.36
CA GLU A 356 27.09 19.15 3.06
C GLU A 356 25.63 19.25 2.59
N GLY A 357 25.38 18.92 1.33
CA GLY A 357 24.03 18.81 0.75
C GLY A 357 23.12 17.87 1.56
N PRO A 358 21.85 17.71 1.18
CA PRO A 358 20.94 16.81 1.88
C PRO A 358 21.48 15.38 1.89
N GLN A 359 21.28 14.68 3.03
CA GLN A 359 21.60 13.25 3.11
C GLN A 359 20.71 12.49 2.14
N THR A 360 21.23 11.40 1.59
CA THR A 360 20.51 10.53 0.64
C THR A 360 20.08 9.21 1.30
N THR A 361 19.00 8.64 0.82
CA THR A 361 18.60 7.25 1.13
C THR A 361 19.66 6.25 0.66
N PRO A 362 19.62 4.97 1.09
CA PRO A 362 20.55 3.94 0.60
C PRO A 362 20.62 3.83 -0.94
N TYR A 363 19.52 4.13 -1.60
CA TYR A 363 19.38 4.10 -3.06
C TYR A 363 19.63 5.45 -3.76
N GLY A 364 20.18 6.44 -3.05
CA GLY A 364 20.67 7.70 -3.61
C GLY A 364 19.65 8.83 -3.72
N GLN A 365 18.39 8.66 -3.34
CA GLN A 365 17.40 9.75 -3.36
C GLN A 365 17.67 10.76 -2.23
N PRO A 366 17.80 12.08 -2.53
CA PRO A 366 17.92 13.10 -1.50
C PRO A 366 16.70 13.14 -0.56
N VAL A 367 16.95 13.33 0.73
CA VAL A 367 15.92 13.57 1.75
C VAL A 367 15.90 15.06 2.04
N GLU A 368 15.06 15.79 1.29
CA GLU A 368 15.06 17.26 1.24
C GLU A 368 14.10 17.92 2.23
N ASP A 369 13.06 17.19 2.67
CA ASP A 369 12.00 17.67 3.57
C ASP A 369 11.85 16.69 4.75
N PHE A 370 12.83 16.71 5.68
CA PHE A 370 12.82 15.82 6.83
C PHE A 370 12.27 16.52 8.07
N ILE A 371 10.96 16.34 8.32
CA ILE A 371 10.24 17.04 9.40
C ILE A 371 10.19 16.24 10.71
N LEU A 372 10.70 15.00 10.76
CA LEU A 372 10.51 14.11 11.91
C LEU A 372 11.14 14.62 13.22
N HIS A 373 12.17 15.45 13.17
CA HIS A 373 12.70 16.07 14.40
C HIS A 373 11.65 16.90 15.13
N GLU A 374 10.89 17.71 14.39
CA GLU A 374 9.85 18.58 14.97
C GLU A 374 8.57 17.81 15.25
N LEU A 375 8.17 16.93 14.32
CA LEU A 375 6.97 16.11 14.45
C LEU A 375 7.05 15.19 15.67
N VAL A 376 8.17 14.49 15.88
CA VAL A 376 8.39 13.62 17.02
C VAL A 376 8.44 14.44 18.32
N ALA A 377 9.15 15.57 18.35
CA ALA A 377 9.19 16.42 19.54
C ALA A 377 7.79 16.93 19.93
N ARG A 378 6.96 17.30 18.96
CA ARG A 378 5.57 17.71 19.19
C ARG A 378 4.73 16.54 19.72
N LEU A 379 4.90 15.34 19.17
CA LEU A 379 4.17 14.16 19.62
C LEU A 379 4.59 13.72 21.03
N GLU A 380 5.89 13.79 21.38
CA GLU A 380 6.37 13.54 22.73
C GLU A 380 5.70 14.47 23.75
N ALA A 381 5.63 15.76 23.43
CA ALA A 381 5.00 16.74 24.31
C ALA A 381 3.48 16.51 24.44
N SER A 382 2.77 16.32 23.30
CA SER A 382 1.30 16.18 23.30
C SER A 382 0.81 14.84 23.87
N SER A 383 1.65 13.81 23.85
CA SER A 383 1.34 12.49 24.40
C SER A 383 1.82 12.29 25.84
N ASP A 384 2.46 13.28 26.45
CA ASP A 384 3.10 13.18 27.79
C ASP A 384 4.10 12.01 27.88
N TYR A 385 4.84 11.72 26.78
CA TYR A 385 5.68 10.53 26.65
C TYR A 385 6.61 10.32 27.85
N ALA A 386 7.36 11.35 28.27
CA ALA A 386 8.35 11.25 29.35
C ALA A 386 7.71 10.95 30.72
N ALA A 387 6.55 11.55 31.01
CA ALA A 387 5.81 11.27 32.23
C ALA A 387 5.21 9.86 32.22
N ARG A 388 4.67 9.44 31.08
CA ARG A 388 4.14 8.08 30.90
C ARG A 388 5.23 7.01 31.00
N ARG A 389 6.43 7.26 30.44
CA ARG A 389 7.55 6.32 30.58
C ARG A 389 7.85 6.05 32.07
N LYS A 390 7.99 7.11 32.87
CA LYS A 390 8.19 6.97 34.32
C LYS A 390 7.04 6.23 35.00
N ALA A 391 5.80 6.51 34.60
CA ALA A 391 4.63 5.83 35.15
C ALA A 391 4.60 4.34 34.78
N VAL A 392 4.99 3.96 33.56
CA VAL A 392 5.12 2.58 33.12
C VAL A 392 6.20 1.84 33.91
N ASP A 393 7.36 2.47 34.13
CA ASP A 393 8.46 1.88 34.91
C ASP A 393 8.05 1.64 36.37
N ALA A 394 7.40 2.63 37.01
CA ALA A 394 6.87 2.50 38.35
C ALA A 394 5.77 1.43 38.46
N TRP A 395 4.88 1.35 37.45
CA TRP A 395 3.88 0.29 37.39
C TRP A 395 4.52 -1.09 37.31
N ASN A 396 5.51 -1.27 36.42
CA ASN A 396 6.19 -2.53 36.20
C ASN A 396 6.96 -3.01 37.45
N ALA A 397 7.54 -2.08 38.20
CA ALA A 397 8.19 -2.40 39.48
C ALA A 397 7.20 -2.90 40.56
N ALA A 398 5.97 -2.36 40.57
CA ALA A 398 4.95 -2.68 41.56
C ALA A 398 4.09 -3.90 41.21
N ASN A 399 4.02 -4.29 39.94
CA ASN A 399 3.09 -5.32 39.44
C ASN A 399 3.85 -6.53 38.91
N PRO A 400 3.79 -7.71 39.55
CA PRO A 400 4.47 -8.93 39.06
C PRO A 400 3.79 -9.61 37.92
N VAL A 401 2.49 -9.45 37.70
CA VAL A 401 1.67 -10.16 36.74
C VAL A 401 1.38 -9.30 35.49
N LEU A 402 0.85 -8.10 35.70
CA LEU A 402 0.54 -7.21 34.58
C LEU A 402 1.73 -6.29 34.29
N LYS A 403 2.28 -6.39 33.11
CA LYS A 403 3.38 -5.52 32.64
C LYS A 403 2.91 -4.58 31.54
N LYS A 404 3.34 -3.33 31.63
CA LYS A 404 3.07 -2.31 30.61
C LYS A 404 4.29 -2.08 29.73
N GLY A 405 4.06 -1.65 28.49
CA GLY A 405 5.10 -1.17 27.58
C GLY A 405 4.68 0.11 26.90
N LEU A 406 5.66 0.92 26.51
CA LEU A 406 5.49 2.18 25.83
C LEU A 406 6.55 2.32 24.73
N ALA A 407 6.12 2.61 23.52
CA ALA A 407 7.06 2.87 22.43
C ALA A 407 6.58 4.02 21.53
N LEU A 408 7.54 4.78 20.99
CA LEU A 408 7.34 5.76 19.94
C LEU A 408 8.12 5.31 18.70
N THR A 409 7.42 5.15 17.55
CA THR A 409 8.05 4.83 16.28
C THR A 409 7.74 5.88 15.21
N PRO A 410 8.74 6.28 14.41
CA PRO A 410 8.58 7.21 13.29
C PRO A 410 8.19 6.47 12.01
N VAL A 411 7.67 7.21 11.03
CA VAL A 411 7.37 6.75 9.69
C VAL A 411 7.93 7.75 8.66
N LYS A 412 8.71 7.26 7.69
CA LYS A 412 9.08 7.94 6.45
C LYS A 412 8.71 7.04 5.29
N PHE A 413 7.65 7.32 4.59
CA PHE A 413 7.13 6.47 3.51
C PHE A 413 7.17 7.17 2.15
N GLY A 414 7.80 6.53 1.16
CA GLY A 414 7.91 7.06 -0.20
C GLY A 414 6.64 6.87 -1.01
N ILE A 415 6.21 7.92 -1.70
CA ILE A 415 4.98 7.96 -2.48
C ILE A 415 5.30 7.98 -3.96
N SER A 416 5.00 6.90 -4.64
CA SER A 416 4.91 6.62 -6.09
C SER A 416 4.90 5.11 -6.32
N PHE A 417 4.48 4.67 -7.48
CA PHE A 417 4.80 3.33 -7.96
C PHE A 417 6.30 3.22 -8.25
N THR A 418 6.91 2.11 -7.85
CA THR A 418 8.32 1.80 -8.21
C THR A 418 8.46 1.33 -9.67
N LEU A 419 7.36 0.96 -10.31
CA LEU A 419 7.25 0.83 -11.76
C LEU A 419 6.88 2.19 -12.34
N THR A 420 7.86 2.91 -12.89
CA THR A 420 7.75 4.34 -13.23
C THR A 420 6.59 4.65 -14.17
N HIS A 421 6.32 3.77 -15.17
CA HIS A 421 5.24 3.98 -16.14
C HIS A 421 3.83 3.96 -15.54
N LEU A 422 3.65 3.41 -14.33
CA LEU A 422 2.36 3.41 -13.63
C LEU A 422 2.03 4.76 -12.95
N ASN A 423 2.97 5.71 -12.90
CA ASN A 423 2.73 7.01 -12.26
C ASN A 423 2.06 8.00 -13.22
N GLN A 424 0.88 7.63 -13.72
CA GLN A 424 0.09 8.43 -14.65
C GLN A 424 -1.41 8.19 -14.46
N ALA A 425 -2.23 9.18 -14.80
CA ALA A 425 -3.68 9.06 -14.80
C ALA A 425 -4.33 9.94 -15.87
N GLY A 426 -5.54 9.54 -16.28
CA GLY A 426 -6.39 10.30 -17.17
C GLY A 426 -7.70 10.70 -16.51
N ALA A 427 -8.38 11.68 -17.09
CA ALA A 427 -9.71 12.10 -16.72
C ALA A 427 -10.54 12.50 -17.96
N LEU A 428 -11.86 12.49 -17.84
CA LEU A 428 -12.82 13.01 -18.82
C LEU A 428 -13.90 13.79 -18.10
N VAL A 429 -14.04 15.07 -18.42
CA VAL A 429 -14.98 15.98 -17.77
C VAL A 429 -15.92 16.57 -18.81
N HIS A 430 -17.21 16.60 -18.48
CA HIS A 430 -18.26 17.26 -19.26
C HIS A 430 -18.98 18.28 -18.39
N VAL A 431 -19.16 19.51 -18.89
CA VAL A 431 -20.05 20.52 -18.30
C VAL A 431 -21.29 20.60 -19.17
N TYR A 432 -22.47 20.41 -18.60
CA TYR A 432 -23.73 20.52 -19.30
C TYR A 432 -24.23 21.97 -19.30
N GLN A 433 -25.22 22.28 -20.16
CA GLN A 433 -25.78 23.64 -20.29
C GLN A 433 -26.40 24.16 -19.01
N ASP A 434 -26.94 23.30 -18.17
CA ASP A 434 -27.52 23.62 -16.86
C ASP A 434 -26.45 23.85 -15.77
N GLY A 435 -25.17 23.79 -16.11
CA GLY A 435 -24.08 23.96 -15.17
C GLY A 435 -23.72 22.69 -14.39
N SER A 436 -24.42 21.57 -14.59
CA SER A 436 -24.03 20.31 -13.96
C SER A 436 -22.75 19.74 -14.59
N ILE A 437 -21.94 19.05 -13.78
CA ILE A 437 -20.62 18.53 -14.16
C ILE A 437 -20.64 17.02 -14.04
N HIS A 438 -20.28 16.34 -15.13
CA HIS A 438 -20.12 14.90 -15.18
C HIS A 438 -18.63 14.55 -15.23
N LEU A 439 -18.13 13.90 -14.19
CA LEU A 439 -16.73 13.66 -13.94
C LEU A 439 -16.40 12.17 -14.03
N ASN A 440 -15.41 11.83 -14.86
CA ASN A 440 -14.82 10.48 -14.96
C ASN A 440 -13.32 10.58 -14.72
N HIS A 441 -12.79 9.64 -13.96
CA HIS A 441 -11.35 9.49 -13.75
C HIS A 441 -10.96 8.01 -13.68
N GLY A 442 -9.66 7.70 -13.82
CA GLY A 442 -9.17 6.33 -13.87
C GLY A 442 -9.05 5.61 -12.52
N GLY A 443 -9.12 6.35 -11.43
CA GLY A 443 -9.06 5.77 -10.09
C GLY A 443 -10.34 5.08 -9.68
N THR A 444 -10.23 4.08 -8.79
CA THR A 444 -11.36 3.33 -8.25
C THR A 444 -11.62 3.69 -6.78
N GLU A 445 -12.89 3.76 -6.39
CA GLU A 445 -13.31 4.01 -5.00
C GLU A 445 -13.45 2.69 -4.25
N MET A 446 -12.72 2.55 -3.15
CA MET A 446 -12.73 1.35 -2.30
C MET A 446 -12.93 1.67 -0.80
N GLY A 447 -13.52 2.85 -0.51
CA GLY A 447 -13.77 3.34 0.85
C GLY A 447 -12.76 4.38 1.35
N GLN A 448 -11.73 4.72 0.55
CA GLN A 448 -10.71 5.70 0.92
C GLN A 448 -11.13 7.16 0.68
N GLY A 449 -12.31 7.39 0.07
CA GLY A 449 -12.83 8.72 -0.22
C GLY A 449 -12.21 9.40 -1.44
N LEU A 450 -11.63 8.65 -2.38
CA LEU A 450 -11.02 9.18 -3.59
C LEU A 450 -12.01 10.01 -4.41
N ASN A 451 -13.20 9.46 -4.64
CA ASN A 451 -14.23 10.14 -5.43
C ASN A 451 -14.60 11.50 -4.82
N GLN A 452 -14.74 11.58 -3.49
CA GLN A 452 -15.04 12.83 -2.79
C GLN A 452 -13.91 13.86 -2.97
N LYS A 453 -12.66 13.44 -2.81
CA LYS A 453 -11.49 14.32 -2.97
C LYS A 453 -11.36 14.85 -4.40
N VAL A 454 -11.55 13.99 -5.39
CA VAL A 454 -11.49 14.37 -6.82
C VAL A 454 -12.65 15.28 -7.21
N ALA A 455 -13.85 15.05 -6.67
CA ALA A 455 -15.00 15.98 -6.87
C ALA A 455 -14.70 17.36 -6.29
N GLN A 456 -14.06 17.45 -5.12
CA GLN A 456 -13.65 18.73 -4.52
C GLN A 456 -12.68 19.51 -5.41
N VAL A 457 -11.76 18.80 -6.12
CA VAL A 457 -10.86 19.42 -7.09
C VAL A 457 -11.64 20.06 -8.25
N ALA A 458 -12.59 19.33 -8.86
CA ALA A 458 -13.40 19.85 -9.95
C ALA A 458 -14.26 21.04 -9.50
N ALA A 459 -14.91 20.92 -8.34
CA ALA A 459 -15.72 21.99 -7.74
C ALA A 459 -14.87 23.26 -7.49
N SER A 460 -13.66 23.11 -6.98
CA SER A 460 -12.72 24.21 -6.74
C SER A 460 -12.33 24.94 -8.02
N VAL A 461 -12.02 24.23 -9.11
CA VAL A 461 -11.61 24.83 -10.39
C VAL A 461 -12.72 25.65 -11.02
N PHE A 462 -13.97 25.17 -10.94
CA PHE A 462 -15.15 25.87 -11.48
C PHE A 462 -15.80 26.85 -10.49
N GLY A 463 -15.36 26.87 -9.23
CA GLY A 463 -15.93 27.71 -8.19
C GLY A 463 -17.38 27.37 -7.87
N VAL A 464 -17.77 26.09 -7.93
CA VAL A 464 -19.15 25.61 -7.68
C VAL A 464 -19.20 24.73 -6.41
N GLY A 465 -20.41 24.42 -5.93
CA GLY A 465 -20.59 23.45 -4.84
C GLY A 465 -20.43 22.00 -5.32
N LEU A 466 -20.21 21.08 -4.38
CA LEU A 466 -20.06 19.65 -4.68
C LEU A 466 -21.31 19.02 -5.29
N GLU A 467 -22.49 19.56 -5.00
CA GLU A 467 -23.77 19.11 -5.54
C GLU A 467 -23.86 19.24 -7.06
N ALA A 468 -23.06 20.16 -7.66
CA ALA A 468 -22.98 20.31 -9.11
C ALA A 468 -22.15 19.21 -9.79
N VAL A 469 -21.35 18.44 -9.03
CA VAL A 469 -20.41 17.45 -9.56
C VAL A 469 -20.93 16.04 -9.32
N ARG A 470 -21.09 15.28 -10.42
CA ARG A 470 -21.43 13.85 -10.38
C ARG A 470 -20.28 13.01 -10.91
N ILE A 471 -19.75 12.11 -10.08
CA ILE A 471 -18.75 11.11 -10.48
C ILE A 471 -19.47 9.84 -10.91
N THR A 472 -19.02 9.27 -12.04
CA THR A 472 -19.49 7.97 -12.55
C THR A 472 -18.64 6.82 -12.03
N PRO A 473 -19.07 5.56 -12.23
CA PRO A 473 -18.17 4.41 -12.12
C PRO A 473 -16.93 4.59 -12.99
N THR A 474 -15.79 4.04 -12.54
CA THR A 474 -14.57 3.97 -13.35
C THR A 474 -14.80 3.04 -14.53
N ASP A 475 -14.45 3.47 -15.74
CA ASP A 475 -14.86 2.82 -16.98
C ASP A 475 -13.77 2.99 -18.05
N THR A 476 -13.24 1.88 -18.56
CA THR A 476 -12.13 1.88 -19.54
C THR A 476 -12.53 2.45 -20.91
N ALA A 477 -13.83 2.54 -21.23
CA ALA A 477 -14.30 3.21 -22.44
C ALA A 477 -14.31 4.73 -22.32
N LYS A 478 -14.28 5.27 -21.09
CA LYS A 478 -14.26 6.72 -20.84
C LYS A 478 -12.86 7.23 -20.52
N VAL A 479 -12.08 6.48 -19.76
CA VAL A 479 -10.71 6.81 -19.39
C VAL A 479 -9.83 5.57 -19.59
N PRO A 480 -9.16 5.48 -20.75
CA PRO A 480 -8.35 4.31 -21.08
C PRO A 480 -6.97 4.34 -20.44
N ASN A 481 -6.31 3.17 -20.39
CA ASN A 481 -4.89 3.01 -20.02
C ASN A 481 -4.53 3.59 -18.65
N THR A 482 -5.44 3.49 -17.70
CA THR A 482 -5.21 3.99 -16.34
C THR A 482 -4.46 2.98 -15.50
N SER A 483 -3.63 3.48 -14.60
CA SER A 483 -2.89 2.67 -13.63
C SER A 483 -3.81 2.14 -12.52
N ALA A 484 -3.33 1.15 -11.79
CA ALA A 484 -4.01 0.67 -10.59
C ALA A 484 -4.24 1.81 -9.57
N THR A 485 -5.32 1.75 -8.82
CA THR A 485 -5.51 2.62 -7.65
C THR A 485 -4.75 2.02 -6.47
N ALA A 486 -3.46 2.30 -6.42
CA ALA A 486 -2.50 1.78 -5.46
C ALA A 486 -1.39 2.81 -5.18
N ALA A 487 -0.33 2.42 -4.46
CA ALA A 487 0.82 3.26 -4.10
C ALA A 487 0.45 4.57 -3.39
N SER A 488 -0.74 4.65 -2.82
CA SER A 488 -1.33 5.85 -2.18
C SER A 488 -1.44 7.10 -3.08
N SER A 489 -1.12 6.98 -4.36
CA SER A 489 -1.05 8.11 -5.32
C SER A 489 -2.40 8.47 -5.97
N GLY A 490 -3.49 7.81 -5.60
CA GLY A 490 -4.79 7.98 -6.26
C GLY A 490 -5.29 9.43 -6.30
N SER A 491 -5.19 10.17 -5.17
CA SER A 491 -5.61 11.58 -5.12
C SER A 491 -4.67 12.47 -5.93
N ASP A 492 -3.36 12.22 -5.87
CA ASP A 492 -2.37 13.01 -6.61
C ASP A 492 -2.58 12.84 -8.12
N LEU A 493 -2.59 11.61 -8.60
CA LEU A 493 -2.68 11.30 -10.03
C LEU A 493 -4.02 11.74 -10.62
N ASN A 494 -5.14 11.28 -10.03
CA ASN A 494 -6.46 11.55 -10.57
C ASN A 494 -6.91 12.99 -10.30
N GLY A 495 -6.52 13.58 -9.16
CA GLY A 495 -6.78 14.99 -8.87
C GLY A 495 -6.10 15.93 -9.87
N MET A 496 -4.82 15.69 -10.19
CA MET A 496 -4.08 16.49 -11.17
C MET A 496 -4.63 16.31 -12.60
N ALA A 497 -4.99 15.07 -13.00
CA ALA A 497 -5.62 14.82 -14.31
C ALA A 497 -6.97 15.53 -14.44
N VAL A 498 -7.80 15.49 -13.40
CA VAL A 498 -9.10 16.20 -13.36
C VAL A 498 -8.91 17.70 -13.36
N LYS A 499 -7.94 18.22 -12.60
CA LYS A 499 -7.59 19.65 -12.61
C LYS A 499 -7.26 20.11 -14.03
N ALA A 500 -6.42 19.40 -14.76
CA ALA A 500 -6.05 19.73 -16.14
C ALA A 500 -7.27 19.77 -17.08
N ALA A 501 -8.19 18.80 -16.98
CA ALA A 501 -9.41 18.79 -17.78
C ALA A 501 -10.32 19.98 -17.44
N CYS A 502 -10.54 20.24 -16.16
CA CYS A 502 -11.41 21.32 -15.67
C CYS A 502 -10.85 22.71 -16.04
N GLU A 503 -9.53 22.92 -15.89
CA GLU A 503 -8.87 24.17 -16.28
C GLU A 503 -9.02 24.43 -17.77
N THR A 504 -8.86 23.42 -18.61
CA THR A 504 -9.07 23.55 -20.08
C THR A 504 -10.50 24.02 -20.41
N ILE A 505 -11.51 23.46 -19.74
CA ILE A 505 -12.91 23.87 -19.98
C ILE A 505 -13.17 25.28 -19.41
N ARG A 506 -12.71 25.56 -18.18
CA ARG A 506 -12.82 26.87 -17.53
C ARG A 506 -12.21 27.97 -18.40
N ASP A 507 -11.02 27.77 -18.91
CA ASP A 507 -10.29 28.76 -19.70
C ASP A 507 -10.97 29.01 -21.04
N ARG A 508 -11.56 27.99 -21.68
CA ARG A 508 -12.39 28.18 -22.89
C ARG A 508 -13.63 29.00 -22.60
N ILE A 509 -14.34 28.77 -21.48
CA ILE A 509 -15.50 29.55 -21.05
C ILE A 509 -15.05 31.00 -20.76
N ALA A 510 -13.94 31.18 -20.05
CA ALA A 510 -13.40 32.50 -19.72
C ALA A 510 -13.03 33.31 -20.96
N LEU A 511 -12.37 32.67 -21.93
CA LEU A 511 -12.01 33.32 -23.21
C LEU A 511 -13.26 33.80 -23.96
N HIS A 512 -14.24 32.92 -24.16
CA HIS A 512 -15.48 33.27 -24.86
C HIS A 512 -16.27 34.39 -24.18
N LEU A 513 -16.39 34.34 -22.84
CA LEU A 513 -17.09 35.38 -22.10
C LEU A 513 -16.34 36.70 -22.10
N ALA A 514 -15.02 36.68 -22.04
CA ALA A 514 -14.18 37.88 -22.15
C ALA A 514 -14.33 38.55 -23.51
N GLU A 515 -14.30 37.81 -24.61
CA GLU A 515 -14.55 38.33 -25.96
C GLU A 515 -15.97 38.93 -26.07
N LYS A 516 -16.99 38.22 -25.63
CA LYS A 516 -18.38 38.64 -25.65
C LYS A 516 -18.64 39.94 -24.84
N HIS A 517 -17.91 40.13 -23.75
CA HIS A 517 -18.07 41.28 -22.86
C HIS A 517 -16.90 42.29 -22.96
N GLN A 518 -16.10 42.21 -24.02
CA GLN A 518 -15.02 43.15 -24.35
C GLN A 518 -14.03 43.37 -23.19
N THR A 519 -13.58 42.28 -22.55
CA THR A 519 -12.62 42.31 -21.45
C THR A 519 -11.51 41.26 -21.70
N VAL A 520 -10.59 41.09 -20.74
CA VAL A 520 -9.49 40.10 -20.84
C VAL A 520 -9.82 38.81 -20.08
N PRO A 521 -9.43 37.62 -20.58
CA PRO A 521 -9.75 36.35 -19.92
C PRO A 521 -9.30 36.27 -18.46
N ALA A 522 -8.15 36.89 -18.12
CA ALA A 522 -7.62 36.91 -16.75
C ALA A 522 -8.51 37.66 -15.74
N SER A 523 -9.43 38.50 -16.21
CA SER A 523 -10.41 39.19 -15.35
C SER A 523 -11.67 38.37 -15.06
N VAL A 524 -11.85 37.23 -15.73
CA VAL A 524 -13.02 36.35 -15.50
C VAL A 524 -12.75 35.53 -14.26
N THR A 525 -13.63 35.61 -13.27
CA THR A 525 -13.50 34.89 -12.01
C THR A 525 -14.64 33.92 -11.79
N PHE A 526 -14.31 32.73 -11.29
CA PHE A 526 -15.25 31.66 -10.97
C PHE A 526 -15.24 31.44 -9.45
N ALA A 527 -16.34 31.75 -8.80
CA ALA A 527 -16.45 31.60 -7.34
C ALA A 527 -17.91 31.54 -6.87
N ASN A 528 -18.19 30.71 -5.88
CA ASN A 528 -19.49 30.59 -5.22
C ASN A 528 -20.67 30.36 -6.19
N GLY A 529 -20.48 29.52 -7.20
CA GLY A 529 -21.47 29.24 -8.25
C GLY A 529 -21.70 30.38 -9.24
N ARG A 530 -20.82 31.40 -9.21
CA ARG A 530 -20.96 32.62 -10.05
C ARG A 530 -19.71 32.78 -10.94
N VAL A 531 -19.96 33.39 -12.11
CA VAL A 531 -18.89 33.77 -13.06
C VAL A 531 -19.01 35.28 -13.30
N ARG A 532 -17.99 36.04 -12.90
CA ARG A 532 -17.96 37.51 -13.05
C ARG A 532 -17.09 37.89 -14.25
N VAL A 533 -17.63 38.72 -15.13
CA VAL A 533 -16.97 39.15 -16.37
C VAL A 533 -17.46 40.53 -16.80
N GLY A 534 -16.59 41.51 -17.05
CA GLY A 534 -16.92 42.81 -17.58
C GLY A 534 -18.08 43.55 -16.84
N GLY A 535 -18.09 43.48 -15.52
CA GLY A 535 -19.15 44.03 -14.68
C GLY A 535 -20.47 43.22 -14.64
N ARG A 536 -20.51 42.07 -15.32
CA ARG A 536 -21.65 41.12 -15.24
C ARG A 536 -21.34 40.06 -14.17
N ASP A 537 -22.42 39.58 -13.54
CA ASP A 537 -22.41 38.50 -12.56
C ASP A 537 -23.40 37.41 -12.99
N LEU A 538 -22.88 36.36 -13.62
CA LEU A 538 -23.65 35.26 -14.17
C LEU A 538 -23.64 34.07 -13.21
N SER A 539 -24.68 33.26 -13.16
CA SER A 539 -24.57 31.91 -12.58
C SER A 539 -23.66 31.04 -13.45
N PHE A 540 -23.12 29.98 -12.87
CA PHE A 540 -22.30 29.03 -13.65
C PHE A 540 -23.11 28.41 -14.80
N ALA A 541 -24.39 28.12 -14.60
CA ALA A 541 -25.31 27.64 -15.63
C ALA A 541 -25.51 28.65 -16.78
N GLU A 542 -25.69 29.94 -16.48
CA GLU A 542 -25.76 30.99 -17.52
C GLU A 542 -24.46 31.10 -18.30
N ALA A 543 -23.31 30.98 -17.63
CA ALA A 543 -22.00 31.00 -18.27
C ALA A 543 -21.78 29.75 -19.18
N ALA A 544 -22.18 28.57 -18.73
CA ALA A 544 -22.14 27.34 -19.51
C ALA A 544 -23.07 27.41 -20.74
N THR A 545 -24.30 27.89 -20.55
CA THR A 545 -25.27 28.12 -21.65
C THR A 545 -24.73 29.12 -22.68
N ALA A 546 -24.13 30.24 -22.23
CA ALA A 546 -23.58 31.26 -23.12
C ALA A 546 -22.39 30.67 -23.94
N ALA A 547 -21.53 29.88 -23.31
CA ALA A 547 -20.43 29.19 -23.97
C ALA A 547 -20.95 28.17 -25.01
N TYR A 548 -21.94 27.36 -24.65
CA TYR A 548 -22.57 26.42 -25.59
C TYR A 548 -23.18 27.15 -26.82
N GLN A 549 -23.90 28.22 -26.62
CA GLN A 549 -24.46 29.04 -27.70
C GLN A 549 -23.35 29.67 -28.57
N GLY A 550 -22.19 29.97 -27.95
CA GLY A 550 -20.96 30.39 -28.64
C GLY A 550 -20.20 29.27 -29.34
N ARG A 551 -20.72 28.04 -29.35
CA ARG A 551 -20.08 26.84 -29.91
C ARG A 551 -18.73 26.51 -29.27
N VAL A 552 -18.61 26.78 -27.97
CA VAL A 552 -17.43 26.42 -27.17
C VAL A 552 -17.57 24.98 -26.68
N SER A 553 -16.52 24.20 -26.83
CA SER A 553 -16.50 22.82 -26.30
C SER A 553 -16.46 22.80 -24.78
N LEU A 554 -17.49 22.23 -24.17
CA LEU A 554 -17.66 22.05 -22.73
C LEU A 554 -17.23 20.64 -22.26
N SER A 555 -16.40 19.97 -23.03
CA SER A 555 -15.84 18.66 -22.71
C SER A 555 -14.32 18.67 -22.94
N SER A 556 -13.59 18.03 -22.04
CA SER A 556 -12.14 17.85 -22.18
C SER A 556 -11.66 16.58 -21.49
N THR A 557 -10.64 15.94 -22.07
CA THR A 557 -9.79 15.00 -21.36
C THR A 557 -8.71 15.76 -20.60
N GLY A 558 -8.20 15.15 -19.52
CA GLY A 558 -7.02 15.60 -18.81
C GLY A 558 -6.06 14.44 -18.61
N PHE A 559 -4.77 14.75 -18.53
CA PHE A 559 -3.71 13.77 -18.32
C PHE A 559 -2.68 14.33 -17.35
N TYR A 560 -2.13 13.45 -16.52
CA TYR A 560 -1.03 13.78 -15.61
C TYR A 560 -0.05 12.62 -15.53
N ALA A 561 1.22 12.92 -15.55
CA ALA A 561 2.32 12.01 -15.26
C ALA A 561 3.19 12.63 -14.15
N THR A 562 3.51 11.85 -13.13
CA THR A 562 4.31 12.33 -11.98
C THR A 562 5.72 12.69 -12.44
N PRO A 563 6.17 13.93 -12.21
CA PRO A 563 7.49 14.37 -12.64
C PRO A 563 8.61 13.84 -11.73
N LYS A 564 9.87 14.07 -12.13
CA LYS A 564 11.09 13.83 -11.35
C LYS A 564 11.39 12.38 -10.98
N LEU A 565 10.64 11.39 -11.45
CA LEU A 565 10.90 10.00 -11.19
C LEU A 565 12.01 9.47 -12.11
N ALA A 566 13.05 8.87 -11.52
CA ALA A 566 14.16 8.26 -12.23
C ALA A 566 14.71 7.09 -11.39
N TRP A 567 14.36 5.88 -11.74
CA TRP A 567 14.66 4.69 -10.96
C TRP A 567 15.22 3.57 -11.83
N ASP A 568 16.41 3.08 -11.47
CA ASP A 568 17.00 1.86 -12.04
C ASP A 568 16.89 0.72 -11.02
N ARG A 569 15.92 -0.17 -11.24
CA ARG A 569 15.63 -1.30 -10.36
C ARG A 569 16.80 -2.28 -10.24
N LEU A 570 17.56 -2.49 -11.33
CA LEU A 570 18.66 -3.46 -11.33
C LEU A 570 19.84 -2.93 -10.53
N LYS A 571 20.16 -1.66 -10.67
CA LYS A 571 21.23 -1.00 -9.91
C LYS A 571 20.84 -0.62 -8.49
N GLY A 572 19.52 -0.59 -8.19
CA GLY A 572 19.03 -0.12 -6.90
C GLY A 572 19.38 1.35 -6.63
N HIS A 573 19.32 2.21 -7.65
CA HIS A 573 19.75 3.59 -7.55
C HIS A 573 18.83 4.55 -8.31
N GLY A 574 18.58 5.73 -7.72
CA GLY A 574 17.81 6.79 -8.34
C GLY A 574 16.79 7.45 -7.42
N ARG A 575 15.74 8.03 -8.03
CA ARG A 575 14.61 8.67 -7.36
C ARG A 575 13.33 7.89 -7.63
N PRO A 576 13.02 6.82 -6.88
CA PRO A 576 11.80 6.04 -7.07
C PRO A 576 10.56 6.76 -6.56
N PHE A 577 10.68 7.72 -5.64
CA PHE A 577 9.55 8.39 -4.99
C PHE A 577 9.49 9.88 -5.32
N PHE A 578 8.28 10.39 -5.53
CA PHE A 578 8.06 11.80 -5.78
C PHE A 578 8.32 12.63 -4.52
N TYR A 579 7.80 12.17 -3.39
CA TYR A 579 8.02 12.75 -2.07
C TYR A 579 7.91 11.69 -0.97
N PHE A 580 8.19 12.10 0.27
CA PHE A 580 7.97 11.27 1.45
C PHE A 580 6.80 11.81 2.29
N ALA A 581 5.92 10.93 2.73
CA ALA A 581 4.95 11.19 3.78
C ALA A 581 5.55 10.78 5.12
N TYR A 582 5.33 11.61 6.16
CA TYR A 582 5.91 11.41 7.48
C TYR A 582 4.83 11.18 8.53
N GLY A 583 5.22 10.59 9.64
CA GLY A 583 4.35 10.46 10.79
C GLY A 583 5.09 9.83 11.96
N ALA A 584 4.45 9.81 13.12
CA ALA A 584 4.91 9.08 14.27
C ALA A 584 3.72 8.63 15.13
N ALA A 585 3.90 7.54 15.87
CA ALA A 585 2.89 7.03 16.79
C ALA A 585 3.51 6.62 18.13
N VAL A 586 2.80 6.90 19.20
CA VAL A 586 3.08 6.39 20.57
C VAL A 586 2.00 5.38 20.90
N ALA A 587 2.41 4.16 21.25
CA ALA A 587 1.51 3.13 21.77
C ALA A 587 1.88 2.78 23.21
N GLU A 588 0.87 2.69 24.10
CA GLU A 588 0.97 2.10 25.43
C GLU A 588 0.13 0.84 25.48
N VAL A 589 0.73 -0.24 25.91
CA VAL A 589 0.12 -1.57 26.00
C VAL A 589 0.20 -2.13 27.41
N VAL A 590 -0.60 -3.16 27.68
CA VAL A 590 -0.46 -4.03 28.84
C VAL A 590 -0.50 -5.49 28.40
N ILE A 591 0.33 -6.33 29.00
CA ILE A 591 0.32 -7.78 28.85
C ILE A 591 0.01 -8.44 30.18
N ASP A 592 -0.68 -9.58 30.12
CA ASP A 592 -0.81 -10.52 31.23
C ASP A 592 0.28 -11.60 31.10
N THR A 593 1.19 -11.66 32.04
CA THR A 593 2.34 -12.58 32.02
C THR A 593 1.97 -14.05 32.29
N LEU A 594 0.74 -14.34 32.67
CA LEU A 594 0.24 -15.68 32.92
C LEU A 594 -0.44 -16.29 31.70
N THR A 595 -1.05 -15.45 30.85
CA THR A 595 -1.84 -15.89 29.69
C THR A 595 -1.24 -15.45 28.35
N GLY A 596 -0.41 -14.41 28.37
CA GLY A 596 0.08 -13.73 27.15
C GLY A 596 -0.93 -12.78 26.52
N GLU A 597 -2.15 -12.66 27.05
CA GLU A 597 -3.13 -11.68 26.56
C GLU A 597 -2.57 -10.27 26.63
N ASN A 598 -2.94 -9.44 25.67
CA ASN A 598 -2.50 -8.06 25.59
C ASN A 598 -3.66 -7.11 25.28
N ARG A 599 -3.47 -5.83 25.63
CA ARG A 599 -4.38 -4.74 25.22
C ARG A 599 -3.60 -3.47 24.93
N ILE A 600 -4.05 -2.76 23.90
CA ILE A 600 -3.60 -1.40 23.60
C ILE A 600 -4.41 -0.46 24.49
N LEU A 601 -3.76 0.24 25.39
CA LEU A 601 -4.39 1.14 26.36
C LEU A 601 -4.61 2.53 25.78
N ARG A 602 -3.56 3.07 25.13
CA ARG A 602 -3.58 4.40 24.54
C ARG A 602 -2.68 4.44 23.29
N THR A 603 -3.17 5.17 22.30
CA THR A 603 -2.39 5.51 21.11
C THR A 603 -2.52 6.99 20.81
N ASP A 604 -1.39 7.63 20.51
CA ASP A 604 -1.30 9.01 20.06
C ASP A 604 -0.57 9.03 18.73
N ILE A 605 -1.17 9.61 17.67
CA ILE A 605 -0.63 9.65 16.31
C ILE A 605 -0.57 11.09 15.81
N LEU A 606 0.55 11.46 15.20
CA LEU A 606 0.69 12.70 14.43
C LEU A 606 1.15 12.34 13.02
N HIS A 607 0.33 12.67 12.01
CA HIS A 607 0.53 12.24 10.63
C HIS A 607 0.56 13.42 9.66
N ASP A 608 1.50 13.40 8.70
CA ASP A 608 1.69 14.43 7.69
C ASP A 608 0.88 14.12 6.42
N ALA A 609 -0.22 14.83 6.24
CA ALA A 609 -1.07 14.81 5.07
C ALA A 609 -0.81 16.00 4.11
N GLY A 610 0.26 16.78 4.35
CA GLY A 610 0.44 18.05 3.67
C GLY A 610 -0.74 18.99 3.92
N ASN A 611 -1.13 19.78 2.93
CA ASN A 611 -2.39 20.53 2.97
C ASN A 611 -3.55 19.55 2.66
N SER A 612 -4.15 19.00 3.71
CA SER A 612 -5.16 17.93 3.60
C SER A 612 -6.34 18.34 2.70
N LEU A 613 -6.66 17.54 1.70
CA LEU A 613 -7.81 17.75 0.81
C LEU A 613 -9.15 17.60 1.55
N ASN A 614 -9.19 16.71 2.55
CA ASN A 614 -10.37 16.46 3.36
C ASN A 614 -9.94 15.89 4.73
N PRO A 615 -9.79 16.75 5.76
CA PRO A 615 -9.27 16.33 7.06
C PRO A 615 -10.06 15.19 7.73
N ALA A 616 -11.38 15.15 7.56
CA ALA A 616 -12.20 14.10 8.15
C ALA A 616 -11.91 12.73 7.52
N LEU A 617 -11.78 12.66 6.18
CA LEU A 617 -11.40 11.44 5.48
C LEU A 617 -9.97 11.03 5.82
N ASP A 618 -9.04 11.98 5.91
CA ASP A 618 -7.64 11.70 6.19
C ASP A 618 -7.45 11.17 7.61
N ILE A 619 -8.11 11.73 8.62
CA ILE A 619 -8.11 11.18 9.98
C ILE A 619 -8.70 9.76 10.00
N GLY A 620 -9.81 9.51 9.29
CA GLY A 620 -10.38 8.16 9.17
C GLY A 620 -9.40 7.16 8.53
N GLN A 621 -8.58 7.60 7.57
CA GLN A 621 -7.52 6.75 6.98
C GLN A 621 -6.37 6.50 7.96
N VAL A 622 -6.01 7.48 8.80
CA VAL A 622 -4.98 7.33 9.84
C VAL A 622 -5.44 6.31 10.89
N GLU A 623 -6.65 6.44 11.39
CA GLU A 623 -7.22 5.53 12.39
C GLU A 623 -7.37 4.11 11.83
N GLY A 624 -7.97 3.96 10.64
CA GLY A 624 -8.15 2.67 9.98
C GLY A 624 -6.83 2.00 9.60
N GLY A 625 -5.83 2.78 9.18
CA GLY A 625 -4.48 2.30 8.89
C GLY A 625 -3.78 1.76 10.13
N PHE A 626 -3.82 2.49 11.24
CA PHE A 626 -3.26 2.06 12.52
C PHE A 626 -3.88 0.75 13.00
N VAL A 627 -5.22 0.64 13.02
CA VAL A 627 -5.91 -0.57 13.49
C VAL A 627 -5.52 -1.78 12.65
N GLN A 628 -5.46 -1.62 11.32
CA GLN A 628 -5.04 -2.70 10.42
C GLN A 628 -3.57 -3.10 10.62
N GLY A 629 -2.67 -2.13 10.84
CA GLY A 629 -1.26 -2.40 11.13
C GLY A 629 -1.06 -3.06 12.50
N ALA A 630 -1.82 -2.63 13.50
CA ALA A 630 -1.82 -3.25 14.84
C ALA A 630 -2.33 -4.70 14.77
N GLY A 631 -3.41 -4.96 14.00
CA GLY A 631 -3.93 -6.30 13.77
C GLY A 631 -2.90 -7.24 13.17
N TRP A 632 -2.20 -6.81 12.11
CA TRP A 632 -1.11 -7.57 11.49
C TRP A 632 -0.04 -8.01 12.51
N LEU A 633 0.26 -7.14 13.48
CA LEU A 633 1.34 -7.35 14.44
C LEU A 633 0.90 -8.02 15.73
N THR A 634 -0.41 -8.30 15.92
CA THR A 634 -0.95 -8.87 17.15
C THR A 634 -1.84 -10.10 16.95
N THR A 635 -3.00 -9.95 16.32
CA THR A 635 -4.06 -10.97 16.30
C THR A 635 -4.23 -11.68 14.96
N GLU A 636 -3.82 -11.07 13.88
CA GLU A 636 -4.01 -11.60 12.53
C GLU A 636 -2.90 -12.59 12.19
N GLU A 637 -3.16 -13.89 12.32
CA GLU A 637 -2.19 -14.94 12.07
C GLU A 637 -2.66 -15.89 10.96
N LEU A 638 -1.83 -16.08 9.94
CA LEU A 638 -1.99 -17.07 8.89
C LEU A 638 -1.26 -18.36 9.31
N VAL A 639 -2.04 -19.40 9.59
CA VAL A 639 -1.54 -20.72 10.02
C VAL A 639 -1.66 -21.72 8.87
N TRP A 640 -0.55 -22.29 8.46
CA TRP A 640 -0.46 -23.31 7.42
C TRP A 640 -0.11 -24.66 8.03
N ASP A 641 -0.77 -25.73 7.59
CA ASP A 641 -0.40 -27.08 8.02
C ASP A 641 0.80 -27.64 7.19
N ALA A 642 1.30 -28.81 7.59
CA ALA A 642 2.43 -29.45 6.95
C ALA A 642 2.17 -29.87 5.47
N LYS A 643 0.96 -29.75 4.98
CA LYS A 643 0.57 -30.00 3.58
C LYS A 643 0.31 -28.69 2.81
N GLY A 644 0.60 -27.52 3.40
CA GLY A 644 0.37 -26.22 2.79
C GLY A 644 -1.10 -25.78 2.74
N ARG A 645 -1.97 -26.33 3.60
CA ARG A 645 -3.36 -25.87 3.71
C ARG A 645 -3.46 -24.73 4.70
N LEU A 646 -4.12 -23.65 4.30
CA LEU A 646 -4.44 -22.55 5.21
C LEU A 646 -5.50 -23.01 6.22
N ARG A 647 -5.16 -22.95 7.51
CA ARG A 647 -6.05 -23.37 8.62
C ARG A 647 -6.91 -22.20 9.12
N THR A 648 -6.44 -20.98 8.95
CA THR A 648 -7.13 -19.75 9.36
C THR A 648 -7.82 -19.09 8.16
N HIS A 649 -8.72 -19.83 7.49
CA HIS A 649 -9.36 -19.41 6.24
C HIS A 649 -10.81 -18.93 6.41
N ALA A 650 -11.24 -18.65 7.62
CA ALA A 650 -12.61 -18.21 7.88
C ALA A 650 -12.64 -17.16 9.00
N PRO A 651 -13.69 -16.30 9.07
CA PRO A 651 -13.85 -15.32 10.16
C PRO A 651 -13.84 -15.93 11.56
N SER A 652 -14.20 -17.20 11.68
CA SER A 652 -14.16 -17.97 12.94
C SER A 652 -12.74 -18.31 13.40
N THR A 653 -11.78 -18.39 12.50
CA THR A 653 -10.40 -18.82 12.75
C THR A 653 -9.37 -17.71 12.54
N TYR A 654 -9.62 -16.76 11.65
CA TYR A 654 -8.78 -15.59 11.41
C TYR A 654 -9.32 -14.36 12.17
N LYS A 655 -8.52 -13.75 13.02
CA LYS A 655 -8.97 -12.73 13.97
C LYS A 655 -8.47 -11.33 13.61
N ILE A 656 -9.31 -10.58 12.87
CA ILE A 656 -9.11 -9.14 12.73
C ILE A 656 -9.43 -8.43 14.06
N PRO A 657 -8.87 -7.24 14.34
CA PRO A 657 -9.23 -6.46 15.49
C PRO A 657 -10.75 -6.19 15.57
N ALA A 658 -11.36 -6.55 16.69
CA ALA A 658 -12.76 -6.27 16.98
C ALA A 658 -12.92 -4.85 17.57
N CYS A 659 -14.16 -4.38 17.70
CA CYS A 659 -14.44 -3.06 18.31
C CYS A 659 -13.86 -2.93 19.73
N GLY A 660 -13.76 -4.04 20.49
CA GLY A 660 -13.18 -4.09 21.84
C GLY A 660 -11.66 -3.98 21.89
N ASP A 661 -10.97 -4.18 20.74
CA ASP A 661 -9.51 -4.13 20.65
C ASP A 661 -9.00 -2.71 20.32
N ARG A 662 -9.91 -1.79 20.01
CA ARG A 662 -9.59 -0.38 19.84
C ARG A 662 -8.96 0.18 21.13
N PRO A 663 -7.89 1.00 21.03
CA PRO A 663 -7.33 1.69 22.21
C PRO A 663 -8.41 2.46 22.98
N ARG A 664 -8.40 2.42 24.31
CA ARG A 664 -9.35 3.19 25.12
C ARG A 664 -9.21 4.69 24.91
N VAL A 665 -7.97 5.14 24.76
CA VAL A 665 -7.61 6.50 24.38
C VAL A 665 -6.97 6.44 23.01
N PHE A 666 -7.61 7.05 22.01
CA PHE A 666 -7.13 7.03 20.64
C PHE A 666 -7.13 8.47 20.10
N ASN A 667 -5.96 9.09 20.06
CA ASN A 667 -5.74 10.44 19.60
C ASN A 667 -5.04 10.43 18.26
N GLY A 668 -5.70 10.92 17.23
CA GLY A 668 -5.15 11.14 15.89
C GLY A 668 -5.15 12.62 15.55
N ALA A 669 -4.05 13.14 15.03
CA ALA A 669 -3.95 14.51 14.53
C ALA A 669 -3.16 14.56 13.23
N LEU A 670 -3.48 15.56 12.39
CA LEU A 670 -2.70 15.88 11.19
C LEU A 670 -1.63 16.93 11.52
N TRP A 671 -0.45 16.73 10.95
CA TRP A 671 0.62 17.73 10.97
C TRP A 671 0.21 18.95 10.14
N THR A 672 0.49 20.13 10.62
CA THR A 672 0.23 21.37 9.89
C THR A 672 1.42 21.66 8.97
N GLY A 673 1.23 21.51 7.67
CA GLY A 673 2.28 21.74 6.66
C GLY A 673 1.74 21.57 5.25
N GLU A 674 2.62 21.81 4.28
CA GLU A 674 2.32 21.65 2.86
C GLU A 674 3.34 20.69 2.22
N ASN A 675 2.97 20.06 1.11
CA ASN A 675 3.90 19.28 0.32
C ASN A 675 4.88 20.23 -0.40
N PRO A 676 6.20 20.03 -0.28
CA PRO A 676 7.17 20.83 -1.04
C PRO A 676 7.05 20.60 -2.55
N GLU A 677 6.59 19.43 -2.97
CA GLU A 677 6.34 19.10 -4.37
C GLU A 677 5.02 19.69 -4.87
N ASP A 678 4.90 19.82 -6.18
CA ASP A 678 3.68 20.35 -6.82
C ASP A 678 2.62 19.25 -7.00
N THR A 679 2.04 18.83 -5.88
CA THR A 679 0.91 17.91 -5.82
C THR A 679 -0.41 18.68 -5.83
N ILE A 680 -1.51 17.94 -5.96
CA ILE A 680 -2.84 18.57 -5.94
C ILE A 680 -3.07 19.32 -4.62
N HIS A 681 -3.24 20.62 -4.71
CA HIS A 681 -3.39 21.55 -3.58
C HIS A 681 -2.33 21.39 -2.47
N LYS A 682 -1.10 20.96 -2.82
CA LYS A 682 -0.01 20.71 -1.85
C LYS A 682 -0.30 19.64 -0.81
N SER A 683 -1.22 18.72 -1.11
CA SER A 683 -1.54 17.58 -0.25
C SER A 683 -0.46 16.48 -0.30
N LYS A 684 -0.46 15.61 0.70
CA LYS A 684 0.30 14.35 0.71
C LYS A 684 -0.64 13.15 0.83
N ALA A 685 -0.20 12.03 0.32
CA ALA A 685 -0.94 10.76 0.36
C ALA A 685 -1.11 10.21 1.78
N VAL A 686 -2.29 9.69 2.08
CA VAL A 686 -2.68 9.14 3.40
C VAL A 686 -3.16 7.68 3.32
N GLY A 687 -3.01 7.02 2.17
CA GLY A 687 -3.52 5.65 1.98
C GLY A 687 -2.72 4.60 2.75
N GLU A 688 -1.44 4.43 2.43
CA GLU A 688 -0.56 3.39 3.00
C GLU A 688 0.21 3.84 4.25
N PRO A 689 0.79 5.07 4.31
CA PRO A 689 1.68 5.44 5.42
C PRO A 689 1.09 5.24 6.82
N PRO A 690 -0.20 5.48 7.08
CA PRO A 690 -0.79 5.27 8.40
C PRO A 690 -0.73 3.82 8.91
N PHE A 691 -0.62 2.83 8.03
CA PHE A 691 -0.48 1.42 8.41
C PHE A 691 0.75 1.17 9.29
N MET A 692 1.87 1.85 9.00
CA MET A 692 3.13 1.70 9.72
C MET A 692 3.09 2.22 11.15
N HIS A 693 2.10 3.04 11.52
CA HIS A 693 1.89 3.44 12.91
C HIS A 693 1.63 2.26 13.85
N GLY A 694 1.09 1.13 13.30
CA GLY A 694 0.92 -0.13 14.03
C GLY A 694 2.24 -0.72 14.55
N ILE A 695 3.39 -0.37 13.97
CA ILE A 695 4.71 -0.84 14.45
C ILE A 695 4.97 -0.44 15.90
N SER A 696 4.47 0.72 16.33
CA SER A 696 4.57 1.17 17.72
C SER A 696 3.97 0.19 18.73
N VAL A 697 2.94 -0.56 18.32
CA VAL A 697 2.31 -1.57 19.18
C VAL A 697 3.23 -2.76 19.43
N LEU A 698 3.87 -3.30 18.39
CA LEU A 698 4.82 -4.42 18.56
C LEU A 698 6.03 -4.00 19.39
N MET A 699 6.55 -2.78 19.17
CA MET A 699 7.67 -2.26 19.95
C MET A 699 7.26 -2.05 21.43
N ALA A 700 6.04 -1.58 21.69
CA ALA A 700 5.52 -1.46 23.05
C ALA A 700 5.30 -2.84 23.71
N LEU A 701 4.83 -3.84 22.97
CA LEU A 701 4.72 -5.23 23.47
C LEU A 701 6.11 -5.82 23.79
N SER A 702 7.11 -5.54 22.95
CA SER A 702 8.50 -5.94 23.21
C SER A 702 9.04 -5.29 24.48
N ASP A 703 8.76 -3.99 24.71
CA ASP A 703 9.11 -3.26 25.95
C ASP A 703 8.42 -3.87 27.19
N ALA A 704 7.14 -4.24 27.08
CA ALA A 704 6.43 -4.92 28.18
C ALA A 704 7.02 -6.30 28.49
N VAL A 705 7.44 -7.07 27.49
CA VAL A 705 8.11 -8.35 27.66
C VAL A 705 9.49 -8.17 28.29
N ALA A 706 10.26 -7.15 27.85
CA ALA A 706 11.57 -6.83 28.46
C ALA A 706 11.46 -6.56 29.99
N ALA A 707 10.38 -5.92 30.41
CA ALA A 707 10.11 -5.64 31.82
C ALA A 707 9.81 -6.91 32.66
N CYS A 708 9.76 -8.10 32.06
CA CYS A 708 9.56 -9.37 32.80
C CYS A 708 10.87 -10.04 33.20
N GLY A 709 12.01 -9.61 32.63
CA GLY A 709 13.36 -10.13 32.91
C GLY A 709 14.23 -9.16 33.71
N ASP A 710 15.50 -9.50 33.78
CA ASP A 710 16.54 -8.69 34.45
C ASP A 710 17.30 -7.75 33.48
N GLY A 711 16.88 -7.68 32.23
CA GLY A 711 17.52 -6.88 31.21
C GLY A 711 18.70 -7.57 30.48
N SER A 712 19.07 -8.79 30.88
CA SER A 712 20.21 -9.51 30.25
C SER A 712 19.88 -10.08 28.87
N LEU A 713 18.61 -10.42 28.61
CA LEU A 713 18.15 -11.01 27.37
C LEU A 713 17.28 -10.03 26.56
N TYR A 714 17.55 -9.89 25.28
CA TYR A 714 16.63 -9.20 24.37
C TYR A 714 15.30 -9.98 24.27
N PRO A 715 14.13 -9.31 24.28
CA PRO A 715 12.82 -10.00 24.29
C PRO A 715 12.57 -10.95 23.15
N ASP A 716 13.14 -10.68 21.98
CA ASP A 716 13.01 -11.47 20.75
C ASP A 716 11.57 -11.88 20.40
N LEU A 717 10.66 -10.92 20.51
CA LEU A 717 9.25 -11.11 20.22
C LEU A 717 9.02 -11.07 18.71
N GLN A 718 8.53 -12.16 18.13
CA GLN A 718 8.23 -12.27 16.70
C GLN A 718 6.82 -11.75 16.36
N ALA A 719 6.55 -11.44 15.07
CA ALA A 719 5.27 -10.93 14.62
C ALA A 719 4.46 -12.02 13.84
N PRO A 720 3.13 -12.08 14.03
CA PRO A 720 2.31 -11.33 15.00
C PRO A 720 2.61 -11.74 16.44
N ALA A 721 2.54 -10.79 17.37
CA ALA A 721 2.70 -11.04 18.81
C ALA A 721 1.40 -11.62 19.40
N THR A 722 1.09 -12.86 19.04
CA THR A 722 -0.05 -13.59 19.61
C THR A 722 0.14 -13.84 21.11
N ALA A 723 -0.95 -14.16 21.80
CA ALA A 723 -0.88 -14.47 23.24
C ALA A 723 0.14 -15.59 23.53
N GLU A 724 0.19 -16.63 22.70
CA GLU A 724 1.19 -17.68 22.82
C GLU A 724 2.62 -17.15 22.68
N ARG A 725 2.91 -16.35 21.66
CA ARG A 725 4.27 -15.80 21.44
C ARG A 725 4.68 -14.86 22.56
N ILE A 726 3.77 -14.04 23.08
CA ILE A 726 4.02 -13.18 24.25
C ILE A 726 4.32 -14.05 25.47
N LEU A 727 3.51 -15.08 25.77
CA LEU A 727 3.71 -15.96 26.90
C LEU A 727 5.08 -16.67 26.84
N MET A 728 5.43 -17.19 25.67
CA MET A 728 6.71 -17.87 25.46
C MET A 728 7.90 -16.90 25.58
N ALA A 729 7.76 -15.66 25.10
CA ALA A 729 8.77 -14.62 25.29
C ALA A 729 8.93 -14.24 26.77
N VAL A 730 7.83 -14.11 27.52
CA VAL A 730 7.87 -13.86 28.98
C VAL A 730 8.57 -15.02 29.71
N ARG A 731 8.27 -16.27 29.37
CA ARG A 731 8.95 -17.45 29.96
C ARG A 731 10.47 -17.43 29.70
N ARG A 732 10.88 -17.10 28.48
CA ARG A 732 12.32 -16.95 28.15
C ARG A 732 12.96 -15.84 29.02
N GLN A 733 12.31 -14.69 29.17
CA GLN A 733 12.81 -13.59 30.00
C GLN A 733 12.97 -14.01 31.47
N ARG A 734 12.16 -14.94 31.96
CA ARG A 734 12.19 -15.48 33.33
C ARG A 734 13.06 -16.72 33.49
N GLY A 735 13.76 -17.18 32.45
CA GLY A 735 14.54 -18.43 32.47
C GLY A 735 13.69 -19.70 32.67
N GLN A 736 12.43 -19.67 32.25
CA GLN A 736 11.45 -20.76 32.40
C GLN A 736 11.14 -21.47 31.06
N ALA A 737 11.86 -21.18 29.99
CA ALA A 737 11.65 -21.77 28.65
C ALA A 737 12.50 -23.00 28.44
#